data_d315740fcff45c865ae4d4356939530e
#
_entry.id   d315740fcff45c865ae4d4356939530e
#
_cell.length_a   1.000
_cell.length_b   1.000
_cell.length_c   1.000
_cell.angle_alpha   90.00
_cell.angle_beta   90.00
_cell.angle_gamma   90.00
#
_symmetry.space_group_name_H-M   'P 1'
#
loop_
_entity.id
_entity.type
_entity.pdbx_description
1 polymer ?
#
loop_
_entity_poly.entity_id
_entity_poly.type
_entity_poly.pdbx_seq_one_letter_code
_entity_poly.pdbx_strand_id
1 'polypeptide(L)'
;MFLFSRLSTRAPEVITTLIIFSLASGVLGGVLFYMDSATPDVLHDMTSNVPIDMQVSLTAPFYAQNKTDPNHATISSIQNSISNQDYVIATEAVIFAQVQDWHEEDYRYQMKGYLGADYGALSSFSDAISLDSGALSYNENSCVLEKSLFLRLGAEIGGNFTLDLQVYNSTWDEVEIQRTFTIVGTFVSRIYMYQPMWGQPEITYLQMISTPGAINETFGVLGHDQYYGVQDKIWVKFDHSMIVESTSETVVDSLVNVKRRIENENLPFALVNYDDFQLIDAVNEFSIWSISIRAIALAFSLPSVIMGIMLIQYNSKLLSDTQRRDVGTLKTRGSSGFQAFSWVMSNALATGLLGSLGAIGTGIVAALLSSTVKELLIFDISRIQGFEILLQPVAVSAVFLFSFTVGLLIALPAAVKALIMTPTEAHSTLEGTVLTESEKMGSPIVDLLLIGVSGWLLLPMMTLFAYGAMSAMGSLAFAAIIIPILGIFLFGFTRLLSRGTASIKARILGRIRRPSLVVGSRLMSRTVLMFKKSEAMGTMFIAMVFVAGFFASISATTADVHMKQLFMFQTGADVAIDVDTSFTNVTLDLLANISAVEGVAHVSPMFRTSAYVQYWDSQYFGGRYHTNRSISVCGVDPDTWIQSAFWLSYFSYYDVPEVSIPRLSETLSDGINVITSFKPIDHYTIDSFGQQHPVYASTMDLQVITPTSRNVTKCTIVDILAASVSNYASTTYFPGEPTASDFIIVNIDFLHKAFNSTSVSKFYVNLEPGANYTQVMNDLHSIAPYTFNDIESPYTYINEALDSRGTQSVNGAYTLNVIFSLIYLTFGITIVSIVRVRGLRKQLSVLRALGAPNKSVIVASLTETGIGLIVAACIGGAIGITLAYLLMNVPLIYMGASTTGLWSRLPVFIQIPFVLITGIVFVSVSVSLLATYFILKRTLQLNIAEEIQYNE
;
A
#
# COMPACT_ATOMS: atom_id res chain seq x y z
N MET A 1 23.58 24.08 39.08
CA MET A 1 24.13 23.23 40.14
C MET A 1 23.01 22.55 40.98
N PHE A 2 22.06 23.28 41.53
CA PHE A 2 20.98 22.75 42.42
C PHE A 2 20.10 21.72 41.72
N LEU A 3 19.73 21.90 40.46
CA LEU A 3 18.99 20.93 39.64
C LEU A 3 19.79 19.64 39.42
N PHE A 4 21.08 19.74 39.08
CA PHE A 4 21.94 18.56 38.87
C PHE A 4 22.16 17.73 40.13
N SER A 5 22.34 18.39 41.26
CA SER A 5 22.52 17.73 42.57
C SER A 5 21.27 16.90 42.97
N ARG A 6 20.06 17.41 42.66
CA ARG A 6 18.81 16.69 42.92
C ARG A 6 18.49 15.60 41.91
N LEU A 7 18.81 15.80 40.63
CA LEU A 7 18.75 14.75 39.62
C LEU A 7 19.60 13.52 40.05
N SER A 8 20.77 13.79 40.65
CA SER A 8 21.66 12.75 41.18
C SER A 8 21.07 12.04 42.45
N THR A 9 20.39 12.74 43.35
CA THR A 9 19.82 12.13 44.55
C THR A 9 18.55 11.31 44.27
N ARG A 10 17.83 11.58 43.18
CA ARG A 10 16.65 10.80 42.73
C ARG A 10 16.87 10.11 41.38
N ALA A 11 18.09 9.70 41.11
CA ALA A 11 18.51 9.08 39.88
C ALA A 11 17.55 7.96 39.36
N PRO A 12 17.03 7.03 40.16
CA PRO A 12 16.15 5.97 39.68
C PRO A 12 14.82 6.50 39.09
N GLU A 13 14.21 7.53 39.75
CA GLU A 13 12.94 8.12 39.30
C GLU A 13 13.14 8.92 38.00
N VAL A 14 14.25 9.66 37.90
CA VAL A 14 14.61 10.45 36.74
C VAL A 14 14.95 9.55 35.56
N ILE A 15 15.76 8.52 35.78
CA ILE A 15 16.12 7.55 34.71
C ILE A 15 14.87 6.85 34.17
N THR A 16 13.97 6.40 35.06
CA THR A 16 12.71 5.77 34.61
C THR A 16 11.89 6.73 33.77
N THR A 17 11.80 8.01 34.20
CA THR A 17 11.09 9.05 33.42
C THR A 17 11.73 9.30 32.09
N LEU A 18 13.06 9.40 32.01
CA LEU A 18 13.80 9.57 30.76
C LEU A 18 13.61 8.40 29.80
N ILE A 19 13.67 7.16 30.30
CA ILE A 19 13.43 5.97 29.47
C ILE A 19 12.01 5.99 28.90
N ILE A 20 11.02 6.34 29.71
CA ILE A 20 9.63 6.42 29.28
C ILE A 20 9.44 7.50 28.21
N PHE A 21 10.03 8.68 28.38
CA PHE A 21 9.99 9.75 27.37
C PHE A 21 10.69 9.36 26.07
N SER A 22 11.88 8.78 26.19
CA SER A 22 12.65 8.29 25.03
C SER A 22 11.88 7.25 24.24
N LEU A 23 11.34 6.23 24.91
CA LEU A 23 10.56 5.20 24.26
C LEU A 23 9.26 5.76 23.66
N ALA A 24 8.53 6.58 24.42
CA ALA A 24 7.23 7.09 23.98
C ALA A 24 7.28 7.92 22.70
N SER A 25 8.35 8.66 22.51
CA SER A 25 8.58 9.46 21.29
C SER A 25 9.46 8.74 20.24
N GLY A 26 10.16 7.70 20.66
CA GLY A 26 11.06 6.93 19.82
C GLY A 26 10.35 6.15 18.70
N VAL A 27 9.08 5.75 18.91
CA VAL A 27 8.25 5.15 17.84
C VAL A 27 8.10 6.09 16.66
N LEU A 28 7.72 7.34 16.97
CA LEU A 28 7.57 8.38 15.93
C LEU A 28 8.91 8.62 15.21
N GLY A 29 9.99 8.70 15.99
CA GLY A 29 11.35 8.82 15.45
C GLY A 29 11.72 7.63 14.56
N GLY A 30 11.43 6.40 15.00
CA GLY A 30 11.73 5.19 14.25
C GLY A 30 11.06 5.16 12.88
N VAL A 31 9.79 5.53 12.81
CA VAL A 31 9.04 5.59 11.55
C VAL A 31 9.59 6.69 10.64
N LEU A 32 9.77 7.91 11.15
CA LEU A 32 10.24 9.04 10.34
C LEU A 32 11.68 8.83 9.85
N PHE A 33 12.61 8.39 10.72
CA PHE A 33 14.01 8.18 10.34
C PHE A 33 14.18 7.02 9.37
N TYR A 34 13.38 5.95 9.53
CA TYR A 34 13.38 4.86 8.55
C TYR A 34 12.92 5.36 7.19
N MET A 35 11.85 6.15 7.15
CA MET A 35 11.33 6.70 5.90
C MET A 35 12.34 7.61 5.20
N ASP A 36 12.97 8.53 5.96
CA ASP A 36 14.01 9.41 5.42
C ASP A 36 15.20 8.61 4.87
N SER A 37 15.53 7.47 5.51
CA SER A 37 16.64 6.61 5.09
C SER A 37 16.31 5.72 3.89
N ALA A 38 15.05 5.31 3.73
CA ALA A 38 14.61 4.45 2.63
C ALA A 38 14.27 5.23 1.35
N THR A 39 13.93 6.51 1.49
CA THR A 39 13.44 7.36 0.39
C THR A 39 14.47 7.57 -0.74
N PRO A 40 15.79 7.76 -0.49
CA PRO A 40 16.78 7.90 -1.56
C PRO A 40 16.87 6.66 -2.46
N ASP A 41 16.81 5.46 -1.87
CA ASP A 41 16.85 4.20 -2.64
C ASP A 41 15.65 4.11 -3.60
N VAL A 42 14.44 4.47 -3.11
CA VAL A 42 13.24 4.45 -3.93
C VAL A 42 13.29 5.48 -5.06
N LEU A 43 13.80 6.68 -4.75
CA LEU A 43 13.98 7.72 -5.78
C LEU A 43 14.94 7.24 -6.86
N HIS A 44 16.05 6.63 -6.46
CA HIS A 44 17.02 6.07 -7.39
C HIS A 44 16.40 4.96 -8.24
N ASP A 45 15.66 4.03 -7.63
CA ASP A 45 14.97 2.95 -8.36
C ASP A 45 13.96 3.49 -9.36
N MET A 46 13.15 4.48 -8.97
CA MET A 46 12.15 5.09 -9.85
C MET A 46 12.77 5.86 -11.01
N THR A 47 13.88 6.56 -10.78
CA THR A 47 14.55 7.35 -11.82
C THR A 47 15.46 6.50 -12.71
N SER A 48 16.13 5.48 -12.17
CA SER A 48 17.01 4.58 -12.93
C SER A 48 16.25 3.66 -13.88
N ASN A 49 14.98 3.39 -13.60
CA ASN A 49 14.11 2.59 -14.45
C ASN A 49 13.51 3.38 -15.63
N VAL A 50 13.73 4.71 -15.69
CA VAL A 50 13.31 5.52 -16.83
C VAL A 50 14.23 5.26 -18.02
N PRO A 51 13.72 4.69 -19.12
CA PRO A 51 14.57 4.32 -20.26
C PRO A 51 15.07 5.55 -21.03
N ILE A 52 14.25 6.58 -21.17
CA ILE A 52 14.59 7.86 -21.83
C ILE A 52 14.01 8.99 -20.99
N ASP A 53 14.86 9.87 -20.50
CA ASP A 53 14.44 10.93 -19.59
C ASP A 53 13.47 11.93 -20.23
N MET A 54 13.78 12.35 -21.45
CA MET A 54 12.96 13.28 -22.24
C MET A 54 13.09 12.99 -23.75
N GLN A 55 11.98 13.06 -24.45
CA GLN A 55 11.94 13.01 -25.91
C GLN A 55 11.48 14.36 -26.46
N VAL A 56 12.25 14.92 -27.37
CA VAL A 56 11.90 16.16 -28.07
C VAL A 56 11.41 15.79 -29.46
N SER A 57 10.12 15.99 -29.72
CA SER A 57 9.52 15.74 -31.03
C SER A 57 9.74 16.91 -31.95
N LEU A 58 10.19 16.66 -33.17
CA LEU A 58 10.39 17.66 -34.18
C LEU A 58 9.09 17.85 -34.98
N THR A 59 8.63 19.10 -35.09
CA THR A 59 7.31 19.42 -35.68
C THR A 59 7.29 19.48 -37.20
N ALA A 60 8.46 19.41 -37.85
CA ALA A 60 8.57 19.38 -39.30
C ALA A 60 9.53 18.27 -39.71
N PRO A 61 9.21 17.48 -40.77
CA PRO A 61 10.09 16.42 -41.23
C PRO A 61 11.38 17.04 -41.77
N PHE A 62 12.42 17.02 -41.01
CA PHE A 62 13.70 17.66 -41.32
C PHE A 62 14.43 16.99 -42.48
N TYR A 63 14.20 15.71 -42.66
CA TYR A 63 14.87 14.93 -43.70
C TYR A 63 14.32 15.21 -45.10
N ALA A 64 13.06 15.64 -45.22
CA ALA A 64 12.42 15.89 -46.50
C ALA A 64 12.52 17.31 -47.03
N GLN A 65 12.89 18.26 -46.16
CA GLN A 65 12.91 19.64 -46.56
C GLN A 65 14.18 19.99 -47.38
N ASN A 66 13.96 20.58 -48.54
CA ASN A 66 15.03 21.11 -49.37
C ASN A 66 15.89 22.08 -48.54
N LYS A 67 17.13 21.71 -48.29
CA LYS A 67 18.13 22.43 -47.49
C LYS A 67 18.44 23.86 -47.97
N THR A 68 17.60 24.45 -48.77
CA THR A 68 17.80 25.75 -49.40
C THR A 68 17.19 26.94 -48.68
N ASP A 69 16.39 26.71 -47.65
CA ASP A 69 15.85 27.80 -46.81
C ASP A 69 16.86 28.19 -45.71
N PRO A 70 17.43 29.41 -45.74
CA PRO A 70 18.43 29.87 -44.73
C PRO A 70 17.90 29.98 -43.32
N ASN A 71 16.57 29.87 -43.09
CA ASN A 71 15.94 29.91 -41.77
C ASN A 71 15.68 28.50 -41.18
N HIS A 72 16.08 27.42 -41.89
CA HIS A 72 15.92 26.07 -41.38
C HIS A 72 17.00 25.69 -40.36
N ALA A 73 16.58 25.50 -39.14
CA ALA A 73 17.42 24.85 -38.15
C ALA A 73 17.65 23.37 -38.57
N THR A 74 18.90 22.97 -38.70
CA THR A 74 19.23 21.54 -38.94
C THR A 74 19.03 20.75 -37.68
N ILE A 75 18.73 19.44 -37.77
CA ILE A 75 18.63 18.55 -36.59
C ILE A 75 19.87 18.68 -35.71
N SER A 76 21.06 18.74 -36.32
CA SER A 76 22.32 18.91 -35.57
C SER A 76 22.38 20.24 -34.82
N SER A 77 21.78 21.32 -35.32
CA SER A 77 21.77 22.61 -34.58
C SER A 77 20.82 22.57 -33.40
N ILE A 78 19.68 21.91 -33.53
CA ILE A 78 18.73 21.67 -32.43
C ILE A 78 19.35 20.74 -31.39
N GLN A 79 19.96 19.66 -31.82
CA GLN A 79 20.66 18.72 -30.92
C GLN A 79 21.79 19.43 -30.15
N ASN A 80 22.59 20.29 -30.82
CA ASN A 80 23.62 21.08 -30.17
C ASN A 80 23.04 22.13 -29.18
N SER A 81 21.91 22.76 -29.51
CA SER A 81 21.21 23.67 -28.59
C SER A 81 20.75 22.92 -27.33
N ILE A 82 20.23 21.71 -27.49
CA ILE A 82 19.78 20.85 -26.37
C ILE A 82 20.97 20.37 -25.53
N SER A 83 22.05 19.92 -26.20
CA SER A 83 23.26 19.42 -25.50
C SER A 83 23.95 20.49 -24.64
N ASN A 84 23.74 21.76 -24.96
CA ASN A 84 24.28 22.87 -24.19
C ASN A 84 23.40 23.32 -23.02
N GLN A 85 22.24 22.69 -22.81
CA GLN A 85 21.39 23.00 -21.67
C GLN A 85 21.95 22.41 -20.37
N ASP A 86 21.58 23.05 -19.25
CA ASP A 86 21.99 22.59 -17.94
C ASP A 86 21.53 21.15 -17.68
N TYR A 87 22.39 20.35 -17.07
CA TYR A 87 22.12 18.96 -16.64
C TYR A 87 21.99 17.92 -17.76
N VAL A 88 22.13 18.28 -19.04
CA VAL A 88 22.08 17.33 -20.15
C VAL A 88 23.45 16.64 -20.28
N ILE A 89 23.43 15.29 -20.23
CA ILE A 89 24.64 14.45 -20.39
C ILE A 89 24.78 13.95 -21.81
N ALA A 90 23.68 13.51 -22.42
CA ALA A 90 23.69 12.93 -23.75
C ALA A 90 22.43 13.29 -24.52
N THR A 91 22.60 13.45 -25.83
CA THR A 91 21.49 13.67 -26.77
C THR A 91 21.67 12.85 -28.02
N GLU A 92 20.60 12.25 -28.52
CA GLU A 92 20.64 11.48 -29.76
C GLU A 92 19.44 11.78 -30.64
N ALA A 93 19.71 12.01 -31.93
CA ALA A 93 18.67 12.20 -32.93
C ALA A 93 18.25 10.84 -33.50
N VAL A 94 16.97 10.53 -33.41
CA VAL A 94 16.39 9.27 -33.85
C VAL A 94 15.17 9.51 -34.73
N ILE A 95 14.90 8.56 -35.63
CA ILE A 95 13.69 8.53 -36.44
C ILE A 95 12.87 7.33 -36.00
N PHE A 96 11.64 7.56 -35.56
CA PHE A 96 10.73 6.50 -35.21
C PHE A 96 9.65 6.36 -36.30
N ALA A 97 9.49 5.16 -36.82
CA ALA A 97 8.43 4.83 -37.74
C ALA A 97 7.50 3.77 -37.13
N GLN A 98 6.23 4.12 -37.03
CA GLN A 98 5.21 3.14 -36.74
C GLN A 98 4.84 2.46 -38.06
N VAL A 99 4.99 1.17 -38.08
CA VAL A 99 4.79 0.37 -39.30
C VAL A 99 3.76 -0.69 -39.01
N GLN A 100 2.88 -0.91 -39.96
CA GLN A 100 2.00 -2.04 -39.94
C GLN A 100 2.41 -2.90 -41.11
N ASP A 101 3.13 -3.98 -40.81
CA ASP A 101 3.51 -4.96 -41.81
C ASP A 101 2.32 -5.88 -42.04
N TRP A 102 1.84 -5.97 -43.28
CA TRP A 102 0.66 -6.72 -43.62
C TRP A 102 1.00 -7.75 -44.69
N HIS A 103 1.03 -9.01 -44.30
CA HIS A 103 1.07 -10.12 -45.22
C HIS A 103 -0.31 -10.80 -45.24
N GLU A 104 -1.00 -10.75 -46.38
CA GLU A 104 -2.36 -11.26 -46.57
C GLU A 104 -2.47 -12.80 -46.39
N GLU A 105 -1.40 -13.55 -46.62
CA GLU A 105 -1.40 -15.03 -46.52
C GLU A 105 -0.80 -15.56 -45.20
N ASP A 106 -0.07 -14.77 -44.43
CA ASP A 106 0.63 -15.20 -43.25
C ASP A 106 0.53 -14.12 -42.19
N TYR A 107 -0.50 -14.18 -41.34
CA TYR A 107 -0.70 -13.29 -40.19
C TYR A 107 0.46 -13.30 -39.14
N ARG A 108 1.64 -13.79 -39.54
CA ARG A 108 2.77 -14.06 -38.62
C ARG A 108 3.54 -12.83 -38.21
N TYR A 109 3.41 -11.70 -38.92
CA TYR A 109 4.27 -10.54 -38.67
C TYR A 109 3.47 -9.25 -38.65
N GLN A 110 3.14 -8.79 -37.45
CA GLN A 110 2.80 -7.39 -37.22
C GLN A 110 3.99 -6.68 -36.60
N MET A 111 4.92 -6.20 -37.41
CA MET A 111 5.95 -5.29 -36.97
C MET A 111 5.32 -3.92 -36.71
N LYS A 112 5.44 -3.39 -35.50
CA LYS A 112 4.79 -2.13 -35.12
C LYS A 112 5.76 -0.98 -34.97
N GLY A 113 6.99 -1.22 -34.55
CA GLY A 113 7.97 -0.17 -34.24
C GLY A 113 9.31 -0.34 -34.94
N TYR A 114 9.71 0.67 -35.71
CA TYR A 114 10.96 0.69 -36.47
C TYR A 114 11.73 1.96 -36.09
N LEU A 115 12.96 1.81 -35.59
CA LEU A 115 13.83 2.91 -35.16
C LEU A 115 15.02 3.07 -36.13
N GLY A 116 15.23 4.28 -36.60
CA GLY A 116 16.48 4.72 -37.24
C GLY A 116 17.33 5.47 -36.24
N ALA A 117 18.46 4.90 -35.86
CA ALA A 117 19.38 5.51 -34.94
C ALA A 117 20.83 5.20 -35.33
N ASP A 118 21.74 6.14 -35.01
CA ASP A 118 23.15 5.87 -35.14
C ASP A 118 23.65 4.97 -34.03
N TYR A 119 24.38 3.96 -34.37
CA TYR A 119 24.72 2.87 -33.46
C TYR A 119 25.64 3.31 -32.31
N GLY A 120 26.63 4.15 -32.61
CA GLY A 120 27.56 4.68 -31.59
C GLY A 120 26.84 5.47 -30.50
N ALA A 121 25.72 6.03 -30.82
CA ALA A 121 24.91 6.86 -29.98
C ALA A 121 23.96 6.07 -29.08
N LEU A 122 23.49 4.90 -29.50
CA LEU A 122 22.70 4.00 -28.65
C LEU A 122 23.44 3.52 -27.41
N SER A 123 24.79 3.57 -27.43
CA SER A 123 25.61 3.25 -26.25
C SER A 123 25.33 4.16 -25.06
N SER A 124 24.95 5.41 -25.28
CA SER A 124 24.55 6.36 -24.23
C SER A 124 23.17 6.06 -23.64
N PHE A 125 22.35 5.26 -24.33
CA PHE A 125 21.01 4.82 -23.95
C PHE A 125 20.92 3.31 -23.76
N SER A 126 22.00 2.69 -23.23
CA SER A 126 22.08 1.24 -22.98
C SER A 126 21.00 0.74 -22.01
N ASP A 127 20.48 1.60 -21.16
CA ASP A 127 19.37 1.28 -20.25
C ASP A 127 18.03 1.13 -21.00
N ALA A 128 17.91 1.79 -22.14
CA ALA A 128 16.73 1.74 -22.99
C ALA A 128 16.80 0.61 -24.03
N ILE A 129 17.98 0.40 -24.62
CA ILE A 129 18.23 -0.62 -25.67
C ILE A 129 19.54 -1.33 -25.34
N SER A 130 19.46 -2.62 -25.07
CA SER A 130 20.64 -3.46 -24.83
C SER A 130 20.81 -4.50 -25.93
N LEU A 131 22.05 -4.68 -26.43
CA LEU A 131 22.36 -5.74 -27.35
C LEU A 131 22.34 -7.10 -26.66
N ASP A 132 21.67 -8.08 -27.28
CA ASP A 132 21.61 -9.46 -26.79
C ASP A 132 22.66 -10.34 -27.50
N SER A 133 22.74 -10.28 -28.81
CA SER A 133 23.69 -11.06 -29.58
C SER A 133 24.06 -10.39 -30.93
N GLY A 134 25.17 -10.79 -31.52
CA GLY A 134 25.64 -10.28 -32.80
C GLY A 134 26.58 -9.08 -32.70
N ALA A 135 26.76 -8.39 -33.80
CA ALA A 135 27.60 -7.20 -33.92
C ALA A 135 26.78 -5.97 -34.26
N LEU A 136 27.29 -4.85 -33.80
CA LEU A 136 26.60 -3.58 -33.85
C LEU A 136 27.12 -2.64 -34.93
N SER A 137 27.88 -3.10 -35.90
CA SER A 137 28.22 -2.34 -37.10
C SER A 137 27.22 -2.64 -38.16
N TYR A 138 26.28 -1.74 -38.42
CA TYR A 138 25.34 -1.88 -39.50
C TYR A 138 25.50 -0.80 -40.56
N ASN A 139 25.11 -1.15 -41.77
CA ASN A 139 25.03 -0.26 -42.91
C ASN A 139 23.56 -0.06 -43.33
N GLU A 140 23.28 0.72 -44.33
CA GLU A 140 21.92 1.04 -44.79
C GLU A 140 21.06 -0.18 -45.16
N ASN A 141 21.66 -1.34 -45.43
CA ASN A 141 21.00 -2.58 -45.79
C ASN A 141 21.05 -3.64 -44.68
N SER A 142 21.38 -3.26 -43.45
CA SER A 142 21.39 -4.16 -42.30
C SER A 142 20.48 -3.69 -41.19
N CYS A 143 19.95 -4.62 -40.41
CA CYS A 143 19.10 -4.35 -39.28
C CYS A 143 19.47 -5.20 -38.07
N VAL A 144 19.06 -4.71 -36.90
CA VAL A 144 19.07 -5.45 -35.65
C VAL A 144 17.60 -5.67 -35.26
N LEU A 145 17.22 -6.89 -34.97
CA LEU A 145 15.85 -7.24 -34.58
C LEU A 145 15.70 -7.39 -33.07
N GLU A 146 14.54 -7.08 -32.59
CA GLU A 146 14.19 -7.35 -31.18
C GLU A 146 14.20 -8.87 -30.97
N LYS A 147 14.70 -9.31 -29.83
CA LYS A 147 14.95 -10.73 -29.54
C LYS A 147 13.72 -11.62 -29.74
N SER A 148 12.55 -11.18 -29.27
CA SER A 148 11.32 -11.96 -29.42
C SER A 148 10.92 -12.09 -30.88
N LEU A 149 10.98 -11.00 -31.66
CA LEU A 149 10.72 -11.03 -33.12
C LEU A 149 11.70 -11.94 -33.85
N PHE A 150 13.01 -11.83 -33.57
CA PHE A 150 14.05 -12.66 -34.19
C PHE A 150 13.79 -14.15 -33.95
N LEU A 151 13.45 -14.52 -32.71
CA LEU A 151 13.17 -15.90 -32.36
C LEU A 151 11.87 -16.41 -33.01
N ARG A 152 10.85 -15.55 -33.08
CA ARG A 152 9.57 -15.85 -33.74
C ARG A 152 9.75 -16.14 -35.24
N LEU A 153 10.61 -15.37 -35.88
CA LEU A 153 10.92 -15.56 -37.32
C LEU A 153 11.71 -16.85 -37.57
N GLY A 154 12.27 -17.48 -36.54
CA GLY A 154 13.26 -18.54 -36.70
C GLY A 154 14.46 -18.07 -37.51
N ALA A 155 14.78 -16.77 -37.41
CA ALA A 155 15.82 -16.15 -38.20
C ALA A 155 17.21 -16.49 -37.66
N GLU A 156 18.22 -16.36 -38.51
CA GLU A 156 19.64 -16.56 -38.16
C GLU A 156 20.41 -15.25 -38.37
N ILE A 157 21.42 -14.97 -37.52
CA ILE A 157 22.32 -13.83 -37.75
C ILE A 157 23.06 -14.03 -39.08
N GLY A 158 23.02 -13.03 -39.92
CA GLY A 158 23.49 -13.09 -41.32
C GLY A 158 22.41 -13.48 -42.31
N GLY A 159 21.23 -13.86 -41.87
CA GLY A 159 20.06 -14.10 -42.70
C GLY A 159 19.41 -12.81 -43.21
N ASN A 160 18.49 -12.94 -44.11
CA ASN A 160 17.74 -11.80 -44.67
C ASN A 160 16.37 -11.67 -44.02
N PHE A 161 16.02 -10.42 -43.72
CA PHE A 161 14.68 -10.02 -43.28
C PHE A 161 14.09 -9.09 -44.34
N THR A 162 12.92 -9.41 -44.85
CA THR A 162 12.21 -8.57 -45.81
C THR A 162 11.06 -7.87 -45.14
N LEU A 163 11.11 -6.56 -45.14
CA LEU A 163 10.05 -5.68 -44.69
C LEU A 163 9.10 -5.43 -45.85
N ASP A 164 7.85 -5.75 -45.69
CA ASP A 164 6.80 -5.57 -46.69
C ASP A 164 5.68 -4.72 -46.09
N LEU A 165 5.53 -3.52 -46.60
CA LEU A 165 4.65 -2.49 -46.01
C LEU A 165 3.62 -2.08 -47.07
N GLN A 166 2.35 -2.06 -46.65
CA GLN A 166 1.28 -1.38 -47.37
C GLN A 166 0.99 -0.05 -46.68
N VAL A 167 1.32 1.05 -47.30
CA VAL A 167 1.18 2.41 -46.76
C VAL A 167 0.41 3.29 -47.74
N TYR A 168 -0.28 4.29 -47.24
CA TYR A 168 -1.01 5.24 -48.05
C TYR A 168 -0.15 6.48 -48.33
N ASN A 169 -0.09 6.91 -49.58
CA ASN A 169 0.57 8.17 -49.94
C ASN A 169 -0.34 9.40 -49.64
N SER A 170 0.13 10.57 -49.98
CA SER A 170 -0.59 11.85 -49.76
C SER A 170 -1.94 11.95 -50.49
N THR A 171 -2.10 11.18 -51.53
CA THR A 171 -3.34 11.13 -52.32
C THR A 171 -4.27 10.00 -51.89
N TRP A 172 -3.94 9.31 -50.79
CA TRP A 172 -4.62 8.13 -50.26
C TRP A 172 -4.56 6.92 -51.21
N ASP A 173 -3.54 6.91 -52.11
CA ASP A 173 -3.30 5.73 -52.93
C ASP A 173 -2.45 4.75 -52.12
N GLU A 174 -2.77 3.47 -52.22
CA GLU A 174 -2.03 2.39 -51.59
C GLU A 174 -0.69 2.17 -52.32
N VAL A 175 0.38 2.19 -51.58
CA VAL A 175 1.76 1.98 -52.05
C VAL A 175 2.36 0.82 -51.29
N GLU A 176 2.82 -0.18 -52.02
CA GLU A 176 3.55 -1.33 -51.49
C GLU A 176 5.05 -1.01 -51.49
N ILE A 177 5.68 -1.14 -50.31
CA ILE A 177 7.12 -0.92 -50.12
C ILE A 177 7.74 -2.24 -49.67
N GLN A 178 8.61 -2.79 -50.48
CA GLN A 178 9.35 -4.00 -50.14
C GLN A 178 10.84 -3.70 -50.01
N ARG A 179 11.43 -4.00 -48.83
CA ARG A 179 12.86 -3.80 -48.59
C ARG A 179 13.46 -4.95 -47.80
N THR A 180 14.59 -5.47 -48.28
CA THR A 180 15.31 -6.58 -47.63
C THR A 180 16.53 -6.06 -46.86
N PHE A 181 16.67 -6.49 -45.63
CA PHE A 181 17.77 -6.19 -44.73
C PHE A 181 18.53 -7.47 -44.34
N THR A 182 19.81 -7.34 -44.07
CA THR A 182 20.60 -8.43 -43.47
C THR A 182 20.59 -8.28 -41.96
N ILE A 183 20.21 -9.33 -41.25
CA ILE A 183 20.16 -9.34 -39.78
C ILE A 183 21.58 -9.45 -39.25
N VAL A 184 22.03 -8.44 -38.49
CA VAL A 184 23.41 -8.42 -37.93
C VAL A 184 23.46 -8.68 -36.43
N GLY A 185 22.31 -8.62 -35.75
CA GLY A 185 22.24 -8.89 -34.31
C GLY A 185 20.83 -8.84 -33.79
N THR A 186 20.72 -9.07 -32.48
CA THR A 186 19.46 -8.97 -31.73
C THR A 186 19.59 -8.02 -30.54
N PHE A 187 18.51 -7.35 -30.19
CA PHE A 187 18.46 -6.43 -29.05
C PHE A 187 17.25 -6.74 -28.14
N VAL A 188 17.32 -6.22 -26.91
CA VAL A 188 16.20 -6.16 -25.98
C VAL A 188 15.89 -4.69 -25.73
N SER A 189 14.63 -4.30 -25.85
CA SER A 189 14.17 -2.94 -25.67
C SER A 189 13.27 -2.82 -24.44
N ARG A 190 13.44 -1.70 -23.71
CA ARG A 190 12.51 -1.26 -22.67
C ARG A 190 11.66 -0.07 -23.14
N ILE A 191 11.78 0.30 -24.40
CA ILE A 191 11.07 1.44 -24.98
C ILE A 191 9.73 0.98 -25.52
N TYR A 192 8.69 1.67 -25.11
CA TYR A 192 7.39 1.64 -25.73
C TYR A 192 6.98 3.07 -26.08
N MET A 193 6.22 3.25 -27.14
CA MET A 193 5.72 4.56 -27.55
C MET A 193 4.20 4.57 -27.47
N TYR A 194 3.67 5.64 -26.89
CA TYR A 194 2.24 5.92 -26.93
C TYR A 194 1.91 6.63 -28.22
N GLN A 195 0.96 6.10 -28.97
CA GLN A 195 0.31 6.86 -30.04
C GLN A 195 -1.19 6.98 -29.75
N PRO A 196 -1.74 8.20 -29.81
CA PRO A 196 -3.19 8.38 -29.71
C PRO A 196 -3.83 7.98 -31.03
N MET A 197 -4.29 6.74 -31.15
CA MET A 197 -5.15 6.34 -32.26
C MET A 197 -6.61 6.33 -31.79
N TRP A 198 -7.41 7.28 -32.30
CA TRP A 198 -8.87 7.31 -32.19
C TRP A 198 -9.42 7.05 -30.77
N GLY A 199 -8.79 7.64 -29.73
CA GLY A 199 -9.29 7.66 -28.36
C GLY A 199 -8.86 6.51 -27.45
N GLN A 200 -7.98 5.62 -27.92
CA GLN A 200 -7.30 4.61 -27.08
C GLN A 200 -5.78 4.74 -27.29
N PRO A 201 -4.97 4.81 -26.22
CA PRO A 201 -3.51 4.77 -26.37
C PRO A 201 -3.09 3.36 -26.79
N GLU A 202 -2.56 3.22 -27.98
CA GLU A 202 -1.93 1.97 -28.42
C GLU A 202 -0.45 1.99 -28.04
N ILE A 203 0.00 0.97 -27.30
CA ILE A 203 1.41 0.80 -26.95
C ILE A 203 2.11 0.12 -28.13
N THR A 204 3.09 0.82 -28.69
CA THR A 204 3.90 0.26 -29.79
C THR A 204 5.29 -0.10 -29.28
N TYR A 205 5.65 -1.36 -29.35
CA TYR A 205 6.97 -1.85 -28.96
C TYR A 205 7.97 -1.67 -30.10
N LEU A 206 9.22 -1.37 -29.74
CA LEU A 206 10.32 -1.27 -30.69
C LEU A 206 10.77 -2.68 -31.10
N GLN A 207 10.70 -2.99 -32.41
CA GLN A 207 10.97 -4.33 -32.91
C GLN A 207 12.14 -4.41 -33.92
N MET A 208 12.52 -3.31 -34.53
CA MET A 208 13.61 -3.25 -35.49
C MET A 208 14.41 -1.95 -35.34
N ILE A 209 15.71 -2.04 -35.50
CA ILE A 209 16.63 -0.89 -35.54
C ILE A 209 17.48 -0.96 -36.77
N SER A 210 17.63 0.17 -37.48
CA SER A 210 18.56 0.35 -38.57
C SER A 210 19.16 1.77 -38.60
N THR A 211 19.91 2.12 -39.61
CA THR A 211 20.41 3.48 -39.76
C THR A 211 19.27 4.47 -40.09
N PRO A 212 19.39 5.76 -39.71
CA PRO A 212 18.46 6.79 -40.15
C PRO A 212 18.35 6.89 -41.70
N GLY A 213 19.45 6.64 -42.42
CA GLY A 213 19.46 6.59 -43.87
C GLY A 213 18.57 5.50 -44.44
N ALA A 214 18.55 4.33 -43.83
CA ALA A 214 17.70 3.21 -44.23
C ALA A 214 16.20 3.55 -44.12
N ILE A 215 15.78 4.23 -43.06
CA ILE A 215 14.39 4.71 -42.92
C ILE A 215 14.08 5.74 -43.98
N ASN A 216 14.98 6.68 -44.22
CA ASN A 216 14.81 7.68 -45.25
C ASN A 216 14.63 7.07 -46.66
N GLU A 217 15.42 6.05 -46.98
CA GLU A 217 15.25 5.34 -48.26
C GLU A 217 13.96 4.53 -48.32
N THR A 218 13.55 3.90 -47.22
CA THR A 218 12.32 3.12 -47.14
C THR A 218 11.08 3.99 -47.34
N PHE A 219 10.99 5.13 -46.65
CA PHE A 219 9.83 6.00 -46.67
C PHE A 219 9.96 7.19 -47.64
N GLY A 220 11.14 7.42 -48.22
CA GLY A 220 11.40 8.51 -49.16
C GLY A 220 10.56 8.47 -50.42
N VAL A 221 10.09 7.27 -50.82
CA VAL A 221 9.19 7.07 -51.94
C VAL A 221 7.82 7.73 -51.73
N LEU A 222 7.40 7.92 -50.46
CA LEU A 222 6.08 8.48 -50.11
C LEU A 222 6.04 10.01 -50.10
N GLY A 223 7.21 10.69 -50.19
CA GLY A 223 7.30 12.10 -49.89
C GLY A 223 7.09 12.34 -48.44
N HIS A 224 8.12 12.64 -47.68
CA HIS A 224 8.16 12.74 -46.23
C HIS A 224 7.12 13.64 -45.57
N ASP A 225 6.52 14.55 -46.26
CA ASP A 225 5.58 15.53 -45.74
C ASP A 225 4.23 14.95 -45.28
N GLN A 226 3.99 13.66 -45.50
CA GLN A 226 2.60 13.15 -45.40
C GLN A 226 2.43 11.74 -44.85
N TYR A 227 3.51 11.09 -44.35
CA TYR A 227 3.36 9.84 -43.65
C TYR A 227 3.24 10.13 -42.14
N TYR A 228 2.02 10.04 -41.62
CA TYR A 228 1.70 10.29 -40.19
C TYR A 228 2.41 9.33 -39.23
N GLY A 229 2.99 8.24 -39.70
CA GLY A 229 3.67 7.23 -38.90
C GLY A 229 5.16 7.47 -38.67
N VAL A 230 5.80 8.43 -39.31
CA VAL A 230 7.23 8.73 -39.17
C VAL A 230 7.41 10.00 -38.33
N GLN A 231 8.18 9.91 -37.23
CA GLN A 231 8.45 11.01 -36.34
C GLN A 231 9.95 11.15 -36.10
N ASP A 232 10.47 12.35 -36.34
CA ASP A 232 11.82 12.72 -35.95
C ASP A 232 11.82 13.15 -34.49
N LYS A 233 12.68 12.53 -33.64
CA LYS A 233 12.82 12.82 -32.24
C LYS A 233 14.26 13.01 -31.84
N ILE A 234 14.49 13.76 -30.77
CA ILE A 234 15.79 13.84 -30.10
C ILE A 234 15.59 13.27 -28.68
N TRP A 235 16.29 12.20 -28.38
CA TRP A 235 16.35 11.64 -27.04
C TRP A 235 17.34 12.42 -26.19
N VAL A 236 17.00 12.67 -24.96
CA VAL A 236 17.81 13.44 -24.02
C VAL A 236 17.96 12.64 -22.73
N LYS A 237 19.19 12.54 -22.24
CA LYS A 237 19.55 11.97 -20.95
C LYS A 237 20.07 13.05 -20.03
N PHE A 238 19.51 13.14 -18.82
CA PHE A 238 19.91 14.10 -17.80
C PHE A 238 20.86 13.47 -16.76
N ASP A 239 21.53 14.31 -16.02
CA ASP A 239 22.35 13.90 -14.87
C ASP A 239 21.45 13.61 -13.66
N HIS A 240 21.22 12.33 -13.38
CA HIS A 240 20.41 11.89 -12.25
C HIS A 240 21.04 12.24 -10.89
N SER A 241 22.36 12.57 -10.84
CA SER A 241 23.01 12.99 -9.58
C SER A 241 22.46 14.29 -9.00
N MET A 242 21.78 15.11 -9.83
CA MET A 242 21.10 16.31 -9.38
C MET A 242 19.81 16.05 -8.62
N ILE A 243 19.25 14.85 -8.76
CA ILE A 243 17.94 14.49 -8.20
C ILE A 243 18.14 13.98 -6.77
N VAL A 244 17.95 14.89 -5.79
CA VAL A 244 18.01 14.56 -4.38
C VAL A 244 16.63 14.75 -3.76
N GLU A 245 16.24 13.88 -2.86
CA GLU A 245 14.92 13.90 -2.21
C GLU A 245 14.54 15.30 -1.66
N SER A 246 15.47 15.94 -0.96
CA SER A 246 15.23 17.24 -0.31
C SER A 246 14.98 18.40 -1.29
N THR A 247 15.27 18.19 -2.57
CA THR A 247 15.18 19.22 -3.63
C THR A 247 14.30 18.76 -4.80
N SER A 248 13.54 17.67 -4.66
CA SER A 248 12.72 17.10 -5.73
C SER A 248 11.79 18.11 -6.41
N GLU A 249 11.10 18.97 -5.64
CA GLU A 249 10.25 20.04 -6.21
C GLU A 249 11.08 21.08 -6.99
N THR A 250 12.24 21.46 -6.48
CA THR A 250 13.12 22.44 -7.17
C THR A 250 13.76 21.82 -8.41
N VAL A 251 14.00 20.52 -8.39
CA VAL A 251 14.49 19.76 -9.56
C VAL A 251 13.42 19.71 -10.64
N VAL A 252 12.17 19.41 -10.31
CA VAL A 252 11.05 19.46 -11.27
C VAL A 252 10.95 20.85 -11.90
N ASP A 253 10.99 21.92 -11.09
CA ASP A 253 10.98 23.28 -11.61
C ASP A 253 12.16 23.57 -12.53
N SER A 254 13.35 23.05 -12.21
CA SER A 254 14.55 23.20 -13.04
C SER A 254 14.40 22.48 -14.37
N LEU A 255 13.91 21.24 -14.37
CA LEU A 255 13.65 20.43 -15.56
C LEU A 255 12.57 21.05 -16.44
N VAL A 256 11.49 21.58 -15.85
CA VAL A 256 10.44 22.32 -16.58
C VAL A 256 11.02 23.60 -17.21
N ASN A 257 11.94 24.29 -16.53
CA ASN A 257 12.60 25.45 -17.09
C ASN A 257 13.55 25.08 -18.23
N VAL A 258 14.26 23.95 -18.16
CA VAL A 258 15.06 23.41 -19.27
C VAL A 258 14.16 23.09 -20.45
N LYS A 259 13.04 22.37 -20.22
CA LYS A 259 12.03 22.11 -21.26
C LYS A 259 11.59 23.40 -21.97
N ARG A 260 11.19 24.42 -21.20
CA ARG A 260 10.76 25.71 -21.74
C ARG A 260 11.86 26.42 -22.52
N ARG A 261 13.12 26.34 -22.10
CA ARG A 261 14.26 26.91 -22.84
C ARG A 261 14.44 26.19 -24.17
N ILE A 262 14.45 24.85 -24.17
CA ILE A 262 14.54 24.04 -25.38
C ILE A 262 13.45 24.41 -26.39
N GLU A 263 12.21 24.49 -25.94
CA GLU A 263 11.09 24.87 -26.80
C GLU A 263 11.24 26.30 -27.34
N ASN A 264 11.53 27.28 -26.47
CA ASN A 264 11.64 28.67 -26.87
C ASN A 264 12.80 28.96 -27.81
N GLU A 265 13.95 28.31 -27.62
CA GLU A 265 15.13 28.47 -28.48
C GLU A 265 14.95 27.83 -29.85
N ASN A 266 14.15 26.79 -29.94
CA ASN A 266 13.99 25.98 -31.13
C ASN A 266 12.59 26.06 -31.78
N LEU A 267 11.74 27.00 -31.35
CA LEU A 267 10.43 27.25 -31.96
C LEU A 267 10.58 27.70 -33.45
N PRO A 268 9.70 27.22 -34.32
CA PRO A 268 8.57 26.32 -34.16
C PRO A 268 8.91 24.84 -34.35
N PHE A 269 10.19 24.47 -34.35
CA PHE A 269 10.66 23.16 -34.85
C PHE A 269 10.72 22.06 -33.81
N ALA A 270 10.81 22.39 -32.52
CA ALA A 270 10.91 21.43 -31.44
C ALA A 270 9.78 21.60 -30.42
N LEU A 271 9.15 20.49 -30.08
CA LEU A 271 8.08 20.43 -29.06
C LEU A 271 8.34 19.25 -28.13
N VAL A 272 8.12 19.44 -26.85
CA VAL A 272 8.15 18.36 -25.85
C VAL A 272 6.73 18.15 -25.32
N ASN A 273 6.09 17.07 -25.72
CA ASN A 273 4.79 16.70 -25.17
C ASN A 273 4.95 16.29 -23.69
N TYR A 274 3.86 16.35 -22.94
CA TYR A 274 3.89 15.93 -21.52
C TYR A 274 4.29 14.45 -21.38
N ASP A 275 3.73 13.58 -22.20
CA ASP A 275 4.00 12.14 -22.18
C ASP A 275 5.43 11.78 -22.62
N ASP A 276 6.14 12.70 -23.27
CA ASP A 276 7.51 12.54 -23.72
C ASP A 276 8.57 12.93 -22.65
N PHE A 277 8.16 13.35 -21.43
CA PHE A 277 9.08 13.72 -20.37
C PHE A 277 8.98 12.77 -19.16
N GLN A 278 9.39 11.55 -19.36
CA GLN A 278 9.24 10.45 -18.40
C GLN A 278 9.97 10.69 -17.07
N LEU A 279 11.12 11.39 -17.07
CA LEU A 279 11.85 11.69 -15.84
C LEU A 279 11.03 12.61 -14.89
N ILE A 280 10.35 13.62 -15.42
CA ILE A 280 9.47 14.49 -14.59
C ILE A 280 8.34 13.67 -14.00
N ASP A 281 7.76 12.77 -14.77
CA ASP A 281 6.67 11.92 -14.30
C ASP A 281 7.14 10.98 -13.20
N ALA A 282 8.33 10.37 -13.35
CA ALA A 282 8.94 9.54 -12.33
C ALA A 282 9.22 10.33 -11.01
N VAL A 283 9.74 11.55 -11.11
CA VAL A 283 9.99 12.41 -9.93
C VAL A 283 8.69 12.88 -9.28
N ASN A 284 7.67 13.21 -10.08
CA ASN A 284 6.34 13.57 -9.57
C ASN A 284 5.67 12.38 -8.88
N GLU A 285 5.72 11.20 -9.49
CA GLU A 285 5.21 9.96 -8.92
C GLU A 285 5.92 9.62 -7.61
N PHE A 286 7.25 9.75 -7.56
CA PHE A 286 8.02 9.62 -6.33
C PHE A 286 7.56 10.61 -5.26
N SER A 287 7.33 11.87 -5.61
CA SER A 287 6.85 12.87 -4.66
C SER A 287 5.49 12.47 -4.05
N ILE A 288 4.55 12.06 -4.89
CA ILE A 288 3.23 11.55 -4.45
C ILE A 288 3.40 10.31 -3.57
N TRP A 289 4.24 9.38 -3.99
CA TRP A 289 4.53 8.14 -3.25
C TRP A 289 5.13 8.46 -1.87
N SER A 290 6.19 9.27 -1.82
CA SER A 290 6.90 9.62 -0.58
C SER A 290 5.97 10.22 0.48
N ILE A 291 5.10 11.13 0.04
CA ILE A 291 4.10 11.78 0.89
C ILE A 291 3.05 10.79 1.37
N SER A 292 2.52 9.97 0.47
CA SER A 292 1.47 9.02 0.76
C SER A 292 1.94 7.96 1.75
N ILE A 293 3.13 7.39 1.53
CA ILE A 293 3.67 6.36 2.41
C ILE A 293 4.01 6.90 3.80
N ARG A 294 4.54 8.14 3.90
CA ARG A 294 4.78 8.81 5.19
C ARG A 294 3.48 9.02 5.96
N ALA A 295 2.42 9.47 5.29
CA ALA A 295 1.10 9.65 5.91
C ALA A 295 0.53 8.32 6.41
N ILE A 296 0.64 7.26 5.63
CA ILE A 296 0.19 5.91 5.98
C ILE A 296 0.96 5.38 7.19
N ALA A 297 2.29 5.45 7.16
CA ALA A 297 3.13 4.96 8.24
C ALA A 297 2.88 5.73 9.56
N LEU A 298 2.67 7.05 9.48
CA LEU A 298 2.28 7.87 10.62
C LEU A 298 0.88 7.50 11.16
N ALA A 299 -0.09 7.27 10.28
CA ALA A 299 -1.43 6.84 10.68
C ALA A 299 -1.40 5.48 11.40
N PHE A 300 -0.61 4.55 10.90
CA PHE A 300 -0.44 3.24 11.53
C PHE A 300 0.32 3.29 12.85
N SER A 301 1.26 4.22 13.02
CA SER A 301 1.97 4.42 14.29
C SER A 301 1.13 5.14 15.35
N LEU A 302 0.00 5.73 14.97
CA LEU A 302 -0.84 6.57 15.86
C LEU A 302 -1.26 5.89 17.17
N PRO A 303 -1.71 4.62 17.19
CA PRO A 303 -2.07 3.96 18.46
C PRO A 303 -0.90 3.90 19.43
N SER A 304 0.31 3.62 18.94
CA SER A 304 1.53 3.56 19.77
C SER A 304 1.97 4.93 20.26
N VAL A 305 1.82 5.96 19.44
CA VAL A 305 2.11 7.36 19.83
C VAL A 305 1.16 7.81 20.95
N ILE A 306 -0.15 7.56 20.80
CA ILE A 306 -1.15 7.89 21.84
C ILE A 306 -0.83 7.15 23.14
N MET A 307 -0.50 5.87 23.03
CA MET A 307 -0.11 5.05 24.17
C MET A 307 1.14 5.60 24.86
N GLY A 308 2.13 6.06 24.09
CA GLY A 308 3.32 6.75 24.64
C GLY A 308 2.97 8.01 25.40
N ILE A 309 2.10 8.87 24.85
CA ILE A 309 1.58 10.07 25.52
C ILE A 309 0.88 9.70 26.85
N MET A 310 0.05 8.66 26.83
CA MET A 310 -0.64 8.18 28.04
C MET A 310 0.34 7.65 29.09
N LEU A 311 1.40 6.97 28.67
CA LEU A 311 2.44 6.47 29.58
C LEU A 311 3.20 7.64 30.24
N ILE A 312 3.55 8.67 29.47
CA ILE A 312 4.15 9.90 29.99
C ILE A 312 3.18 10.56 30.99
N GLN A 313 1.89 10.68 30.65
CA GLN A 313 0.89 11.28 31.53
C GLN A 313 0.75 10.51 32.84
N TYR A 314 0.74 9.17 32.78
CA TYR A 314 0.64 8.33 33.96
C TYR A 314 1.88 8.43 34.84
N ASN A 315 3.07 8.45 34.26
CA ASN A 315 4.33 8.65 34.98
C ASN A 315 4.43 10.06 35.57
N SER A 316 3.98 11.09 34.86
CA SER A 316 3.94 12.47 35.35
C SER A 316 3.02 12.61 36.58
N LYS A 317 1.92 11.87 36.65
CA LYS A 317 1.05 11.83 37.83
C LYS A 317 1.76 11.25 39.05
N LEU A 318 2.52 10.17 38.87
CA LEU A 318 3.36 9.60 39.93
C LEU A 318 4.40 10.61 40.47
N LEU A 319 5.06 11.28 39.52
CA LEU A 319 6.06 12.29 39.87
C LEU A 319 5.41 13.51 40.57
N SER A 320 4.21 13.91 40.14
CA SER A 320 3.44 15.00 40.76
C SER A 320 3.11 14.71 42.20
N ASP A 321 2.77 13.47 42.57
CA ASP A 321 2.46 13.12 43.98
C ASP A 321 3.70 13.21 44.86
N THR A 322 4.89 12.86 44.35
CA THR A 322 6.16 13.09 45.07
C THR A 322 6.57 14.55 45.10
N GLN A 323 6.35 15.27 44.03
CA GLN A 323 6.63 16.72 43.93
C GLN A 323 5.70 17.57 44.81
N ARG A 324 4.47 17.14 45.10
CA ARG A 324 3.55 17.86 45.99
C ARG A 324 4.13 18.02 47.40
N ARG A 325 4.82 17.02 47.92
CA ARG A 325 5.51 17.14 49.21
C ARG A 325 6.62 18.18 49.19
N ASP A 326 7.40 18.20 48.13
CA ASP A 326 8.48 19.16 47.88
C ASP A 326 7.92 20.57 47.73
N VAL A 327 6.83 20.74 46.95
CA VAL A 327 6.12 22.03 46.81
C VAL A 327 5.51 22.47 48.17
N GLY A 328 4.93 21.51 48.92
CA GLY A 328 4.45 21.77 50.25
C GLY A 328 5.54 22.31 51.17
N THR A 329 6.72 21.68 51.18
CA THR A 329 7.87 22.12 51.96
C THR A 329 8.40 23.51 51.54
N LEU A 330 8.39 23.79 50.24
CA LEU A 330 8.78 25.10 49.72
C LEU A 330 7.78 26.20 50.12
N LYS A 331 6.48 25.92 50.01
CA LYS A 331 5.43 26.88 50.37
C LYS A 331 5.36 27.14 51.89
N THR A 332 5.52 26.12 52.73
CA THR A 332 5.60 26.29 54.16
C THR A 332 6.84 27.08 54.60
N ARG A 333 7.90 27.06 53.80
CA ARG A 333 9.12 27.90 53.97
C ARG A 333 9.01 29.29 53.36
N GLY A 334 7.85 29.70 52.84
CA GLY A 334 7.55 31.03 52.38
C GLY A 334 7.81 31.27 50.86
N SER A 335 7.94 30.24 50.04
CA SER A 335 8.07 30.42 48.60
C SER A 335 6.77 30.95 47.98
N SER A 336 6.91 31.87 47.02
CA SER A 336 5.78 32.41 46.28
C SER A 336 5.18 31.34 45.33
N GLY A 337 3.90 31.52 44.91
CA GLY A 337 3.25 30.61 43.98
C GLY A 337 4.01 30.48 42.66
N PHE A 338 4.55 31.58 42.15
CA PHE A 338 5.33 31.58 40.92
C PHE A 338 6.67 30.84 41.04
N GLN A 339 7.32 30.93 42.23
CA GLN A 339 8.55 30.15 42.47
C GLN A 339 8.26 28.64 42.52
N ALA A 340 7.11 28.20 43.09
CA ALA A 340 6.69 26.82 43.08
C ALA A 340 6.33 26.32 41.66
N PHE A 341 5.63 27.15 40.86
CA PHE A 341 5.36 26.92 39.49
C PHE A 341 6.66 26.76 38.67
N SER A 342 7.55 27.74 38.74
CA SER A 342 8.83 27.74 38.02
C SER A 342 9.69 26.53 38.38
N TRP A 343 9.64 26.09 39.64
CA TRP A 343 10.37 24.90 40.07
C TRP A 343 9.85 23.61 39.41
N VAL A 344 8.51 23.41 39.38
CA VAL A 344 7.90 22.24 38.69
C VAL A 344 8.21 22.31 37.17
N MET A 345 8.05 23.49 36.56
CA MET A 345 8.27 23.68 35.16
C MET A 345 9.74 23.50 34.75
N SER A 346 10.70 23.94 35.55
CA SER A 346 12.13 23.74 35.28
C SER A 346 12.54 22.27 35.33
N ASN A 347 11.94 21.49 36.24
CA ASN A 347 12.13 20.03 36.26
C ASN A 347 11.55 19.37 35.02
N ALA A 348 10.35 19.79 34.58
CA ALA A 348 9.72 19.29 33.35
C ALA A 348 10.54 19.67 32.12
N LEU A 349 11.10 20.87 32.10
CA LEU A 349 11.97 21.36 31.02
C LEU A 349 13.25 20.53 30.91
N ALA A 350 13.91 20.25 32.04
CA ALA A 350 15.12 19.42 32.06
C ALA A 350 14.85 17.97 31.66
N THR A 351 13.80 17.35 32.19
CA THR A 351 13.43 15.97 31.85
C THR A 351 12.90 15.88 30.40
N GLY A 352 12.14 16.87 29.93
CA GLY A 352 11.67 16.96 28.55
C GLY A 352 12.82 17.09 27.56
N LEU A 353 13.81 17.94 27.84
CA LEU A 353 14.96 18.14 26.94
C LEU A 353 15.85 16.88 26.90
N LEU A 354 16.16 16.26 28.02
CA LEU A 354 16.94 15.01 28.01
C LEU A 354 16.14 13.85 27.40
N GLY A 355 14.83 13.79 27.62
CA GLY A 355 13.95 12.78 27.04
C GLY A 355 13.82 12.93 25.53
N SER A 356 13.78 14.16 25.00
CA SER A 356 13.74 14.39 23.55
C SER A 356 15.04 14.00 22.87
N LEU A 357 16.19 14.22 23.49
CA LEU A 357 17.47 13.69 23.00
C LEU A 357 17.50 12.16 23.01
N GLY A 358 16.99 11.54 24.09
CA GLY A 358 16.83 10.10 24.16
C GLY A 358 15.85 9.54 23.11
N ALA A 359 14.82 10.30 22.74
CA ALA A 359 13.86 9.92 21.70
C ALA A 359 14.51 9.81 20.32
N ILE A 360 15.48 10.67 20.01
CA ILE A 360 16.26 10.57 18.77
C ILE A 360 17.07 9.26 18.78
N GLY A 361 17.75 8.94 19.87
CA GLY A 361 18.52 7.69 19.99
C GLY A 361 17.67 6.42 19.88
N THR A 362 16.50 6.38 20.54
CA THR A 362 15.57 5.26 20.43
C THR A 362 14.90 5.21 19.05
N GLY A 363 14.67 6.35 18.41
CA GLY A 363 14.22 6.45 17.02
C GLY A 363 15.20 5.83 16.04
N ILE A 364 16.51 6.10 16.19
CA ILE A 364 17.56 5.48 15.37
C ILE A 364 17.55 3.95 15.52
N VAL A 365 17.50 3.45 16.76
CA VAL A 365 17.44 2.00 17.00
C VAL A 365 16.16 1.39 16.41
N ALA A 366 15.03 2.08 16.52
CA ALA A 366 13.77 1.63 15.94
C ALA A 366 13.81 1.64 14.40
N ALA A 367 14.44 2.64 13.76
CA ALA A 367 14.64 2.69 12.32
C ALA A 367 15.51 1.52 11.84
N LEU A 368 16.62 1.22 12.53
CA LEU A 368 17.45 0.04 12.25
C LEU A 368 16.67 -1.27 12.41
N LEU A 369 15.81 -1.37 13.41
CA LEU A 369 14.96 -2.54 13.58
C LEU A 369 13.94 -2.66 12.42
N SER A 370 13.35 -1.55 11.99
CA SER A 370 12.43 -1.54 10.84
C SER A 370 13.10 -1.99 9.56
N SER A 371 14.36 -1.64 9.31
CA SER A 371 15.08 -2.04 8.09
C SER A 371 15.28 -3.55 7.96
N THR A 372 15.24 -4.28 9.09
CA THR A 372 15.34 -5.75 9.09
C THR A 372 14.02 -6.47 8.86
N VAL A 373 12.90 -5.75 8.85
CA VAL A 373 11.58 -6.37 8.75
C VAL A 373 11.28 -6.76 7.31
N LYS A 374 11.00 -8.06 7.08
CA LYS A 374 10.50 -8.58 5.80
C LYS A 374 8.97 -8.65 5.79
N GLU A 375 8.43 -9.31 6.78
CA GLU A 375 6.98 -9.43 7.05
C GLU A 375 6.71 -9.11 8.52
N LEU A 376 5.45 -9.10 8.94
CA LEU A 376 5.09 -8.80 10.33
C LEU A 376 5.83 -9.73 11.30
N LEU A 377 6.72 -9.16 12.14
CA LEU A 377 7.56 -9.87 13.13
C LEU A 377 8.55 -10.89 12.52
N ILE A 378 8.77 -10.89 11.21
CA ILE A 378 9.79 -11.68 10.53
C ILE A 378 10.94 -10.76 10.16
N PHE A 379 12.15 -11.10 10.64
CA PHE A 379 13.34 -10.26 10.50
C PHE A 379 14.38 -10.93 9.62
N ASP A 380 14.92 -10.15 8.70
CA ASP A 380 16.07 -10.53 7.87
C ASP A 380 17.24 -9.59 8.17
N ILE A 381 18.22 -10.11 8.92
CA ILE A 381 19.36 -9.32 9.39
C ILE A 381 20.29 -8.92 8.24
N SER A 382 20.29 -9.66 7.12
CA SER A 382 21.13 -9.35 5.96
C SER A 382 20.81 -7.95 5.38
N ARG A 383 19.60 -7.48 5.55
CA ARG A 383 19.13 -6.17 5.06
C ARG A 383 19.74 -4.96 5.77
N ILE A 384 20.41 -5.16 6.90
CA ILE A 384 21.18 -4.08 7.56
C ILE A 384 22.39 -3.70 6.71
N GLN A 385 22.96 -4.67 5.97
CA GLN A 385 24.10 -4.41 5.09
C GLN A 385 23.62 -3.54 3.91
N GLY A 386 24.13 -2.32 3.84
CA GLY A 386 23.74 -1.33 2.84
C GLY A 386 22.62 -0.37 3.24
N PHE A 387 22.05 -0.50 4.44
CA PHE A 387 21.09 0.48 4.94
C PHE A 387 21.82 1.66 5.62
N GLU A 388 21.83 2.81 4.98
CA GLU A 388 22.39 4.05 5.51
C GLU A 388 21.34 4.84 6.25
N ILE A 389 21.64 5.22 7.51
CA ILE A 389 20.71 6.05 8.28
C ILE A 389 20.87 7.51 7.90
N LEU A 390 19.84 8.05 7.23
CA LEU A 390 19.74 9.46 6.91
C LEU A 390 18.89 10.19 7.96
N LEU A 391 19.46 11.15 8.63
CA LEU A 391 18.77 11.98 9.62
C LEU A 391 18.47 13.35 9.04
N GLN A 392 17.31 13.53 8.44
CA GLN A 392 16.91 14.84 7.93
C GLN A 392 16.62 15.80 9.08
N PRO A 393 17.07 17.06 8.99
CA PRO A 393 16.86 18.07 10.05
C PRO A 393 15.38 18.29 10.39
N VAL A 394 14.49 18.12 9.41
CA VAL A 394 13.03 18.28 9.56
C VAL A 394 12.47 17.17 10.46
N ALA A 395 12.81 15.91 10.20
CA ALA A 395 12.34 14.78 11.01
C ALA A 395 12.94 14.81 12.43
N VAL A 396 14.22 15.09 12.54
CA VAL A 396 14.89 15.24 13.85
C VAL A 396 14.23 16.35 14.68
N SER A 397 13.98 17.53 14.06
CA SER A 397 13.30 18.64 14.72
C SER A 397 11.85 18.30 15.08
N ALA A 398 11.13 17.59 14.24
CA ALA A 398 9.75 17.15 14.50
C ALA A 398 9.69 16.21 15.72
N VAL A 399 10.56 15.20 15.78
CA VAL A 399 10.64 14.25 16.93
C VAL A 399 11.03 14.99 18.21
N PHE A 400 12.02 15.86 18.11
CA PHE A 400 12.47 16.67 19.26
C PHE A 400 11.34 17.57 19.79
N LEU A 401 10.72 18.37 18.90
CA LEU A 401 9.65 19.31 19.26
C LEU A 401 8.41 18.55 19.79
N PHE A 402 8.04 17.45 19.14
CA PHE A 402 6.91 16.62 19.62
C PHE A 402 7.17 16.13 21.05
N SER A 403 8.30 15.48 21.31
CA SER A 403 8.66 14.96 22.61
C SER A 403 8.70 16.05 23.68
N PHE A 404 9.36 17.16 23.37
CA PHE A 404 9.52 18.30 24.24
C PHE A 404 8.18 18.97 24.59
N THR A 405 7.34 19.25 23.58
CA THR A 405 6.04 19.89 23.78
C THR A 405 5.06 19.00 24.55
N VAL A 406 5.02 17.71 24.23
CA VAL A 406 4.21 16.73 24.98
C VAL A 406 4.63 16.69 26.45
N GLY A 407 5.93 16.67 26.71
CA GLY A 407 6.46 16.72 28.09
C GLY A 407 6.03 17.95 28.86
N LEU A 408 6.13 19.12 28.24
CA LEU A 408 5.70 20.39 28.84
C LEU A 408 4.19 20.45 29.09
N LEU A 409 3.39 20.06 28.08
CA LEU A 409 1.91 20.08 28.18
C LEU A 409 1.40 19.15 29.28
N ILE A 410 2.01 17.97 29.43
CA ILE A 410 1.62 17.02 30.49
C ILE A 410 2.01 17.52 31.89
N ALA A 411 3.10 18.27 32.04
CA ALA A 411 3.54 18.83 33.31
C ALA A 411 2.75 20.10 33.70
N LEU A 412 2.16 20.79 32.74
CA LEU A 412 1.48 22.07 32.95
C LEU A 412 0.38 22.02 34.03
N PRO A 413 -0.54 21.01 34.06
CA PRO A 413 -1.56 20.93 35.14
C PRO A 413 -0.96 20.81 36.54
N ALA A 414 0.16 20.07 36.68
CA ALA A 414 0.85 19.94 37.97
C ALA A 414 1.51 21.27 38.38
N ALA A 415 2.10 21.97 37.44
CA ALA A 415 2.70 23.29 37.69
C ALA A 415 1.64 24.35 38.04
N VAL A 416 0.51 24.38 37.35
CA VAL A 416 -0.61 25.29 37.69
C VAL A 416 -1.19 24.97 39.08
N LYS A 417 -1.30 23.68 39.44
CA LYS A 417 -1.74 23.28 40.76
C LYS A 417 -0.75 23.73 41.82
N ALA A 418 0.56 23.65 41.59
CA ALA A 418 1.60 24.18 42.47
C ALA A 418 1.52 25.71 42.63
N LEU A 419 1.12 26.44 41.56
CA LEU A 419 0.90 27.89 41.59
C LEU A 419 -0.23 28.27 42.59
N ILE A 420 -1.36 27.56 42.50
CA ILE A 420 -2.62 27.90 43.22
C ILE A 420 -2.63 27.33 44.64
N MET A 421 -1.82 26.33 44.93
CA MET A 421 -1.78 25.64 46.24
C MET A 421 -1.58 26.62 47.40
N THR A 422 -2.48 26.62 48.40
CA THR A 422 -2.40 27.45 49.58
C THR A 422 -1.42 26.88 50.61
N PRO A 423 -0.84 27.69 51.53
CA PRO A 423 0.02 27.17 52.63
C PRO A 423 -0.67 26.15 53.52
N THR A 424 -1.97 26.31 53.77
CA THR A 424 -2.78 25.38 54.60
C THR A 424 -2.97 24.03 53.92
N GLU A 425 -3.24 24.02 52.59
CA GLU A 425 -3.26 22.79 51.82
C GLU A 425 -1.86 22.14 51.72
N ALA A 426 -0.82 22.93 51.67
CA ALA A 426 0.55 22.46 51.72
C ALA A 426 0.87 21.75 53.05
N HIS A 427 0.41 22.29 54.17
CA HIS A 427 0.56 21.68 55.48
C HIS A 427 -0.23 20.37 55.62
N SER A 428 -1.48 20.36 55.18
CA SER A 428 -2.31 19.14 55.18
C SER A 428 -1.76 18.01 54.31
N THR A 429 -1.06 18.36 53.19
CA THR A 429 -0.37 17.37 52.35
C THR A 429 0.89 16.80 52.99
N LEU A 430 1.54 17.55 53.90
CA LEU A 430 2.70 17.09 54.68
C LEU A 430 2.25 16.15 55.82
N GLU A 431 1.12 16.44 56.43
CA GLU A 431 0.56 15.65 57.54
C GLU A 431 -0.16 14.36 57.09
N GLY A 432 -0.26 14.14 55.78
CA GLY A 432 -0.93 12.94 55.23
C GLY A 432 -2.45 12.89 55.48
N THR A 433 -3.04 13.98 55.98
CA THR A 433 -4.48 14.09 56.31
C THR A 433 -5.37 14.44 55.11
N VAL A 434 -4.84 14.55 53.92
CA VAL A 434 -5.66 14.73 52.72
C VAL A 434 -6.46 13.45 52.50
N LEU A 435 -7.66 13.44 53.04
CA LEU A 435 -8.74 12.57 52.58
C LEU A 435 -8.80 12.72 51.08
N THR A 436 -8.50 11.64 50.38
CA THR A 436 -8.60 11.58 48.91
C THR A 436 -10.02 12.00 48.56
N GLU A 437 -10.23 13.29 48.22
CA GLU A 437 -11.43 13.70 47.49
C GLU A 437 -11.60 12.71 46.39
N SER A 438 -12.75 12.05 46.32
CA SER A 438 -13.07 11.15 45.24
C SER A 438 -13.05 12.01 43.96
N GLU A 439 -11.90 12.05 43.31
CA GLU A 439 -11.76 12.77 42.03
C GLU A 439 -12.84 12.28 41.07
N LYS A 440 -13.89 13.09 40.90
CA LYS A 440 -14.99 12.78 40.00
C LYS A 440 -14.41 12.65 38.60
N MET A 441 -14.70 11.57 37.95
CA MET A 441 -14.45 11.43 36.50
C MET A 441 -15.18 12.58 35.81
N GLY A 442 -14.50 13.34 34.95
CA GLY A 442 -15.11 14.44 34.20
C GLY A 442 -16.40 13.97 33.51
N SER A 443 -17.26 14.90 33.09
CA SER A 443 -18.56 14.58 32.49
C SER A 443 -18.42 13.61 31.30
N PRO A 444 -19.26 12.57 31.15
CA PRO A 444 -19.30 11.70 29.98
C PRO A 444 -19.69 12.45 28.71
N ILE A 445 -20.34 13.61 28.87
CA ILE A 445 -20.71 14.47 27.72
C ILE A 445 -19.50 14.95 26.94
N VAL A 446 -18.38 15.21 27.62
CA VAL A 446 -17.12 15.60 26.96
C VAL A 446 -16.59 14.47 26.07
N ASP A 447 -16.67 13.23 26.51
CA ASP A 447 -16.21 12.08 25.73
C ASP A 447 -17.11 11.82 24.52
N LEU A 448 -18.44 11.94 24.72
CA LEU A 448 -19.42 11.86 23.64
C LEU A 448 -19.24 13.00 22.64
N LEU A 449 -18.93 14.21 23.11
CA LEU A 449 -18.67 15.36 22.25
C LEU A 449 -17.37 15.15 21.44
N LEU A 450 -16.30 14.65 22.08
CA LEU A 450 -15.06 14.31 21.38
C LEU A 450 -15.31 13.28 20.27
N ILE A 451 -16.06 12.21 20.57
CA ILE A 451 -16.40 11.16 19.60
C ILE A 451 -17.32 11.71 18.52
N GLY A 452 -18.36 12.47 18.89
CA GLY A 452 -19.35 13.02 17.98
C GLY A 452 -18.73 13.99 16.98
N VAL A 453 -17.92 14.94 17.44
CA VAL A 453 -17.26 15.93 16.60
C VAL A 453 -16.21 15.27 15.70
N SER A 454 -15.35 14.41 16.27
CA SER A 454 -14.34 13.73 15.45
C SER A 454 -14.97 12.74 14.47
N GLY A 455 -15.99 11.98 14.85
CA GLY A 455 -16.72 11.08 13.95
C GLY A 455 -17.46 11.82 12.86
N TRP A 456 -18.09 12.96 13.19
CA TRP A 456 -18.76 13.83 12.20
C TRP A 456 -17.77 14.41 11.18
N LEU A 457 -16.55 14.74 11.58
CA LEU A 457 -15.51 15.20 10.66
C LEU A 457 -14.89 14.05 9.85
N LEU A 458 -14.70 12.88 10.46
CA LEU A 458 -14.11 11.72 9.75
C LEU A 458 -15.01 11.18 8.63
N LEU A 459 -16.33 11.12 8.84
CA LEU A 459 -17.25 10.47 7.92
C LEU A 459 -17.29 11.13 6.54
N PRO A 460 -17.50 12.46 6.38
CA PRO A 460 -17.45 13.10 5.06
C PRO A 460 -16.04 13.13 4.47
N MET A 461 -15.00 13.20 5.29
CA MET A 461 -13.62 13.12 4.80
C MET A 461 -13.32 11.75 4.19
N MET A 462 -13.78 10.67 4.82
CA MET A 462 -13.64 9.32 4.27
C MET A 462 -14.42 9.12 2.96
N THR A 463 -15.62 9.71 2.83
CA THR A 463 -16.40 9.61 1.60
C THR A 463 -15.77 10.41 0.45
N LEU A 464 -15.29 11.64 0.71
CA LEU A 464 -14.58 12.44 -0.29
C LEU A 464 -13.33 11.73 -0.84
N PHE A 465 -12.64 10.99 0.02
CA PHE A 465 -11.46 10.22 -0.37
C PHE A 465 -11.82 8.99 -1.21
N ALA A 466 -12.88 8.27 -0.82
CA ALA A 466 -13.37 7.08 -1.54
C ALA A 466 -13.82 7.39 -2.99
N TYR A 467 -14.21 8.64 -3.26
CA TYR A 467 -14.62 9.06 -4.62
C TYR A 467 -13.46 9.53 -5.51
N GLY A 468 -12.20 9.43 -5.06
CA GLY A 468 -11.01 9.72 -5.89
C GLY A 468 -10.89 11.18 -6.37
N ALA A 469 -11.60 12.11 -5.74
CA ALA A 469 -11.73 13.50 -6.20
C ALA A 469 -10.58 14.43 -5.75
N MET A 470 -9.47 13.91 -5.25
CA MET A 470 -8.39 14.72 -4.67
C MET A 470 -7.11 14.69 -5.49
N SER A 471 -6.54 15.87 -5.73
CA SER A 471 -5.18 16.05 -6.23
C SER A 471 -4.14 15.59 -5.18
N ALA A 472 -2.90 15.33 -5.62
CA ALA A 472 -1.80 14.91 -4.73
C ALA A 472 -1.59 15.85 -3.52
N MET A 473 -1.67 17.17 -3.73
CA MET A 473 -1.62 18.17 -2.66
C MET A 473 -2.83 18.10 -1.72
N GLY A 474 -4.00 17.76 -2.26
CA GLY A 474 -5.22 17.54 -1.46
C GLY A 474 -5.09 16.34 -0.54
N SER A 475 -4.45 15.26 -0.99
CA SER A 475 -4.24 14.05 -0.19
C SER A 475 -3.31 14.28 0.99
N LEU A 476 -2.29 15.13 0.85
CA LEU A 476 -1.38 15.57 1.92
C LEU A 476 -2.09 16.35 3.02
N ALA A 477 -2.79 17.42 2.63
CA ALA A 477 -3.55 18.24 3.57
C ALA A 477 -4.59 17.38 4.31
N PHE A 478 -5.17 16.43 3.60
CA PHE A 478 -6.12 15.46 4.12
C PHE A 478 -5.49 14.53 5.17
N ALA A 479 -4.32 13.93 4.89
CA ALA A 479 -3.61 13.08 5.82
C ALA A 479 -3.20 13.85 7.09
N ALA A 480 -2.69 15.08 6.95
CA ALA A 480 -2.31 15.94 8.05
C ALA A 480 -3.50 16.28 8.98
N ILE A 481 -4.71 16.33 8.45
CA ILE A 481 -5.94 16.63 9.21
C ILE A 481 -6.55 15.35 9.79
N ILE A 482 -6.57 14.26 9.04
CA ILE A 482 -7.21 12.99 9.46
C ILE A 482 -6.50 12.37 10.66
N ILE A 483 -5.17 12.39 10.68
CA ILE A 483 -4.37 11.75 11.74
C ILE A 483 -4.71 12.32 13.13
N PRO A 484 -4.70 13.64 13.37
CA PRO A 484 -5.11 14.20 14.66
C PRO A 484 -6.57 13.91 15.00
N ILE A 485 -7.49 14.00 14.02
CA ILE A 485 -8.92 13.74 14.26
C ILE A 485 -9.15 12.29 14.66
N LEU A 486 -8.51 11.34 13.98
CA LEU A 486 -8.54 9.93 14.31
C LEU A 486 -7.97 9.66 15.71
N GLY A 487 -6.90 10.37 16.08
CA GLY A 487 -6.32 10.33 17.43
C GLY A 487 -7.31 10.79 18.51
N ILE A 488 -8.01 11.89 18.28
CA ILE A 488 -9.04 12.41 19.17
C ILE A 488 -10.21 11.43 19.31
N PHE A 489 -10.66 10.87 18.18
CA PHE A 489 -11.70 9.84 18.15
C PHE A 489 -11.32 8.61 18.97
N LEU A 490 -10.13 8.06 18.72
CA LEU A 490 -9.60 6.89 19.42
C LEU A 490 -9.49 7.13 20.93
N PHE A 491 -8.95 8.28 21.31
CA PHE A 491 -8.83 8.69 22.72
C PHE A 491 -10.20 8.82 23.40
N GLY A 492 -11.14 9.54 22.78
CA GLY A 492 -12.49 9.73 23.30
C GLY A 492 -13.24 8.42 23.46
N PHE A 493 -13.15 7.54 22.45
CA PHE A 493 -13.82 6.25 22.41
C PHE A 493 -13.27 5.29 23.49
N THR A 494 -11.95 5.18 23.59
CA THR A 494 -11.30 4.36 24.62
C THR A 494 -11.63 4.88 26.04
N ARG A 495 -11.66 6.19 26.22
CA ARG A 495 -12.00 6.82 27.50
C ARG A 495 -13.45 6.58 27.90
N LEU A 496 -14.38 6.65 26.96
CA LEU A 496 -15.80 6.37 27.21
C LEU A 496 -16.00 4.91 27.62
N LEU A 497 -15.44 3.95 26.89
CA LEU A 497 -15.55 2.53 27.22
C LEU A 497 -14.90 2.16 28.54
N SER A 498 -13.79 2.81 28.89
CA SER A 498 -13.09 2.53 30.16
C SER A 498 -13.84 2.98 31.41
N ARG A 499 -14.82 3.91 31.31
CA ARG A 499 -15.59 4.40 32.46
C ARG A 499 -16.35 3.31 33.21
N GLY A 500 -16.89 2.31 32.50
CA GLY A 500 -17.66 1.20 33.08
C GLY A 500 -16.80 0.10 33.67
N THR A 501 -15.51 0.06 33.34
CA THR A 501 -14.63 -1.09 33.65
C THR A 501 -14.45 -1.36 35.14
N ALA A 502 -14.30 -0.32 35.95
CA ALA A 502 -14.19 -0.46 37.41
C ALA A 502 -15.42 -1.13 38.02
N SER A 503 -16.63 -0.77 37.57
CA SER A 503 -17.88 -1.38 38.02
C SER A 503 -18.04 -2.83 37.57
N ILE A 504 -17.66 -3.13 36.32
CA ILE A 504 -17.66 -4.49 35.77
C ILE A 504 -16.68 -5.38 36.55
N LYS A 505 -15.45 -4.90 36.71
CA LYS A 505 -14.40 -5.59 37.47
C LYS A 505 -14.82 -5.87 38.92
N ALA A 506 -15.36 -4.87 39.59
CA ALA A 506 -15.85 -5.03 40.96
C ALA A 506 -16.99 -6.04 41.06
N ARG A 507 -17.91 -6.07 40.10
CA ARG A 507 -19.01 -7.03 40.05
C ARG A 507 -18.52 -8.46 39.83
N ILE A 508 -17.52 -8.67 38.95
CA ILE A 508 -16.91 -9.98 38.72
C ILE A 508 -16.18 -10.47 39.97
N LEU A 509 -15.35 -9.60 40.59
CA LEU A 509 -14.63 -9.91 41.84
C LEU A 509 -15.59 -10.27 42.97
N GLY A 510 -16.71 -9.55 43.09
CA GLY A 510 -17.73 -9.81 44.11
C GLY A 510 -18.47 -11.14 43.96
N ARG A 511 -18.47 -11.73 42.72
CA ARG A 511 -19.10 -13.05 42.45
C ARG A 511 -18.19 -14.25 42.74
N ILE A 512 -16.91 -14.04 43.04
CA ILE A 512 -15.99 -15.13 43.33
C ILE A 512 -16.36 -15.77 44.67
N ARG A 513 -16.74 -17.08 44.68
CA ARG A 513 -17.21 -17.84 45.84
C ARG A 513 -16.17 -18.83 46.38
N ARG A 514 -14.95 -18.91 45.86
CA ARG A 514 -13.92 -19.81 46.37
C ARG A 514 -13.50 -19.44 47.77
N PRO A 515 -13.57 -20.36 48.78
CA PRO A 515 -13.36 -20.06 50.21
C PRO A 515 -12.05 -19.36 50.51
N SER A 516 -10.96 -19.77 49.79
CA SER A 516 -9.62 -19.17 49.96
C SER A 516 -9.48 -17.75 49.41
N LEU A 517 -10.40 -17.29 48.57
CA LEU A 517 -10.32 -16.02 47.84
C LEU A 517 -11.45 -15.05 48.19
N VAL A 518 -12.55 -15.51 48.80
CA VAL A 518 -13.76 -14.70 49.03
C VAL A 518 -13.48 -13.39 49.77
N VAL A 519 -12.70 -13.44 50.83
CA VAL A 519 -12.41 -12.26 51.67
C VAL A 519 -11.54 -11.26 50.86
N GLY A 520 -10.46 -11.75 50.23
CA GLY A 520 -9.57 -10.94 49.43
C GLY A 520 -10.29 -10.33 48.21
N SER A 521 -11.10 -11.12 47.49
CA SER A 521 -11.82 -10.65 46.27
C SER A 521 -12.92 -9.62 46.61
N ARG A 522 -13.63 -9.76 47.74
CA ARG A 522 -14.62 -8.77 48.21
C ARG A 522 -13.95 -7.47 48.63
N LEU A 523 -12.81 -7.54 49.32
CA LEU A 523 -12.07 -6.37 49.69
C LEU A 523 -11.56 -5.64 48.45
N MET A 524 -10.94 -6.37 47.52
CA MET A 524 -10.47 -5.81 46.24
C MET A 524 -11.63 -5.21 45.42
N SER A 525 -12.82 -5.83 45.41
CA SER A 525 -14.01 -5.27 44.79
C SER A 525 -14.40 -3.90 45.37
N ARG A 526 -14.37 -3.75 46.69
CA ARG A 526 -14.63 -2.44 47.33
C ARG A 526 -13.55 -1.42 47.02
N THR A 527 -12.30 -1.83 47.00
CA THR A 527 -11.16 -0.96 46.71
C THR A 527 -11.21 -0.45 45.27
N VAL A 528 -11.51 -1.32 44.29
CA VAL A 528 -11.74 -0.92 42.90
C VAL A 528 -12.82 0.14 42.76
N LEU A 529 -13.90 0.03 43.58
CA LEU A 529 -14.98 1.03 43.58
C LEU A 529 -14.57 2.35 44.24
N MET A 530 -13.66 2.34 45.24
CA MET A 530 -13.12 3.55 45.85
C MET A 530 -12.21 4.33 44.89
N PHE A 531 -11.40 3.62 44.11
CA PHE A 531 -10.41 4.23 43.17
C PHE A 531 -10.87 4.21 41.71
N LYS A 532 -12.17 4.40 41.46
CA LYS A 532 -12.78 4.29 40.13
C LYS A 532 -12.02 5.01 39.00
N LYS A 533 -11.55 6.24 39.24
CA LYS A 533 -10.85 7.04 38.23
C LYS A 533 -9.48 6.46 37.90
N SER A 534 -8.70 6.09 38.93
CA SER A 534 -7.38 5.50 38.76
C SER A 534 -7.47 4.13 38.07
N GLU A 535 -8.47 3.32 38.43
CA GLU A 535 -8.75 2.03 37.82
C GLU A 535 -9.16 2.17 36.33
N ALA A 536 -10.05 3.10 36.02
CA ALA A 536 -10.48 3.37 34.66
C ALA A 536 -9.32 3.88 33.80
N MET A 537 -8.46 4.75 34.34
CA MET A 537 -7.28 5.23 33.61
C MET A 537 -6.25 4.10 33.38
N GLY A 538 -6.02 3.24 34.36
CA GLY A 538 -5.15 2.08 34.21
C GLY A 538 -5.68 1.09 33.19
N THR A 539 -6.98 0.81 33.20
CA THR A 539 -7.64 -0.06 32.23
C THR A 539 -7.62 0.57 30.83
N MET A 540 -7.83 1.90 30.74
CA MET A 540 -7.73 2.63 29.46
C MET A 540 -6.33 2.51 28.85
N PHE A 541 -5.28 2.68 29.64
CA PHE A 541 -3.92 2.51 29.18
C PHE A 541 -3.66 1.09 28.64
N ILE A 542 -4.03 0.07 29.42
CA ILE A 542 -3.86 -1.33 29.04
C ILE A 542 -4.70 -1.66 27.79
N ALA A 543 -5.92 -1.12 27.70
CA ALA A 543 -6.76 -1.29 26.51
C ALA A 543 -6.10 -0.69 25.27
N MET A 544 -5.48 0.49 25.37
CA MET A 544 -4.75 1.09 24.26
C MET A 544 -3.55 0.25 23.78
N VAL A 545 -2.88 -0.44 24.71
CA VAL A 545 -1.83 -1.41 24.36
C VAL A 545 -2.39 -2.53 23.46
N PHE A 546 -3.54 -3.09 23.86
CA PHE A 546 -4.20 -4.11 23.06
C PHE A 546 -4.75 -3.54 21.73
N VAL A 547 -5.24 -2.29 21.72
CA VAL A 547 -5.63 -1.60 20.47
C VAL A 547 -4.46 -1.59 19.50
N ALA A 548 -3.28 -1.12 19.94
CA ALA A 548 -2.10 -1.02 19.08
C ALA A 548 -1.64 -2.38 18.56
N GLY A 549 -1.55 -3.39 19.43
CA GLY A 549 -1.12 -4.73 19.05
C GLY A 549 -2.10 -5.43 18.13
N PHE A 550 -3.40 -5.38 18.41
CA PHE A 550 -4.43 -6.01 17.60
C PHE A 550 -4.63 -5.30 16.27
N PHE A 551 -4.68 -3.96 16.30
CA PHE A 551 -4.75 -3.17 15.06
C PHE A 551 -3.59 -3.50 14.12
N ALA A 552 -2.36 -3.47 14.62
CA ALA A 552 -1.19 -3.78 13.80
C ALA A 552 -1.23 -5.21 13.25
N SER A 553 -1.59 -6.20 14.09
CA SER A 553 -1.66 -7.60 13.67
C SER A 553 -2.75 -7.85 12.64
N ILE A 554 -3.95 -7.29 12.84
CA ILE A 554 -5.08 -7.44 11.92
C ILE A 554 -4.81 -6.72 10.61
N SER A 555 -4.31 -5.48 10.68
CA SER A 555 -4.03 -4.70 9.48
C SER A 555 -2.92 -5.32 8.63
N ALA A 556 -1.82 -5.76 9.25
CA ALA A 556 -0.72 -6.40 8.53
C ALA A 556 -1.16 -7.71 7.84
N THR A 557 -1.89 -8.58 8.58
CA THR A 557 -2.39 -9.84 8.00
C THR A 557 -3.42 -9.58 6.90
N THR A 558 -4.29 -8.59 7.07
CA THR A 558 -5.28 -8.21 6.05
C THR A 558 -4.59 -7.68 4.80
N ALA A 559 -3.59 -6.81 4.96
CA ALA A 559 -2.83 -6.26 3.84
C ALA A 559 -2.06 -7.36 3.08
N ASP A 560 -1.40 -8.28 3.79
CA ASP A 560 -0.67 -9.40 3.18
C ASP A 560 -1.60 -10.32 2.38
N VAL A 561 -2.73 -10.73 2.97
CA VAL A 561 -3.70 -11.59 2.27
C VAL A 561 -4.31 -10.87 1.08
N HIS A 562 -4.67 -9.59 1.21
CA HIS A 562 -5.24 -8.81 0.13
C HIS A 562 -4.25 -8.63 -1.03
N MET A 563 -2.98 -8.32 -0.72
CA MET A 563 -1.90 -8.21 -1.71
C MET A 563 -1.74 -9.53 -2.50
N LYS A 564 -1.67 -10.67 -1.79
CA LYS A 564 -1.59 -11.99 -2.43
C LYS A 564 -2.80 -12.28 -3.32
N GLN A 565 -4.01 -11.96 -2.85
CA GLN A 565 -5.23 -12.12 -3.65
C GLN A 565 -5.25 -11.23 -4.89
N LEU A 566 -4.72 -10.00 -4.80
CA LEU A 566 -4.64 -9.09 -5.94
C LEU A 566 -3.69 -9.59 -7.02
N PHE A 567 -2.50 -10.06 -6.65
CA PHE A 567 -1.56 -10.61 -7.62
C PHE A 567 -2.07 -11.94 -8.22
N MET A 568 -2.70 -12.79 -7.41
CA MET A 568 -3.39 -13.99 -7.92
C MET A 568 -4.52 -13.63 -8.88
N PHE A 569 -5.28 -12.58 -8.60
CA PHE A 569 -6.33 -12.08 -9.49
C PHE A 569 -5.75 -11.47 -10.77
N GLN A 570 -4.66 -10.73 -10.68
CA GLN A 570 -3.97 -10.12 -11.82
C GLN A 570 -3.44 -11.18 -12.79
N THR A 571 -2.76 -12.19 -12.29
CA THR A 571 -2.23 -13.30 -13.11
C THR A 571 -3.33 -14.28 -13.50
N GLY A 572 -4.31 -14.50 -12.64
CA GLY A 572 -5.47 -15.37 -12.84
C GLY A 572 -5.27 -16.84 -12.48
N ALA A 573 -4.03 -17.27 -12.24
CA ALA A 573 -3.66 -18.64 -11.84
C ALA A 573 -2.30 -18.62 -11.11
N ASP A 574 -1.80 -19.77 -10.67
CA ASP A 574 -0.44 -19.91 -10.13
C ASP A 574 0.64 -19.61 -11.17
N VAL A 575 0.38 -19.97 -12.42
CA VAL A 575 1.14 -19.53 -13.59
C VAL A 575 0.16 -19.29 -14.73
N ALA A 576 0.30 -18.16 -15.41
CA ALA A 576 -0.43 -17.84 -16.62
C ALA A 576 0.53 -17.80 -17.79
N ILE A 577 0.13 -18.39 -18.90
CA ILE A 577 0.91 -18.43 -20.14
C ILE A 577 0.08 -17.72 -21.21
N ASP A 578 0.51 -16.52 -21.60
CA ASP A 578 -0.06 -15.81 -22.74
C ASP A 578 0.55 -16.32 -24.05
N VAL A 579 -0.32 -16.70 -24.97
CA VAL A 579 0.06 -17.25 -26.26
C VAL A 579 -0.08 -16.19 -27.32
N ASP A 580 0.94 -16.03 -28.15
CA ASP A 580 0.86 -15.13 -29.29
C ASP A 580 -0.07 -15.71 -30.37
N THR A 581 -1.28 -15.17 -30.45
CA THR A 581 -2.29 -15.60 -31.42
C THR A 581 -1.96 -15.19 -32.87
N SER A 582 -0.95 -14.35 -33.08
CA SER A 582 -0.43 -14.05 -34.41
C SER A 582 0.42 -15.19 -34.98
N PHE A 583 0.87 -16.15 -34.15
CA PHE A 583 1.46 -17.40 -34.56
C PHE A 583 0.36 -18.43 -34.80
N THR A 584 0.32 -18.95 -36.02
CA THR A 584 -0.59 -19.99 -36.44
C THR A 584 -0.52 -21.20 -35.49
N ASN A 585 -1.68 -21.63 -35.05
CA ASN A 585 -1.95 -22.96 -34.48
C ASN A 585 -1.24 -23.35 -33.19
N VAL A 586 -1.28 -22.48 -32.16
CA VAL A 586 -1.20 -22.99 -30.81
C VAL A 586 -2.52 -23.74 -30.57
N THR A 587 -2.44 -25.04 -30.77
CA THR A 587 -3.55 -25.94 -30.64
C THR A 587 -3.57 -26.55 -29.24
N LEU A 588 -4.67 -27.19 -28.91
CA LEU A 588 -4.81 -28.02 -27.72
C LEU A 588 -3.72 -29.11 -27.57
N ASP A 589 -2.89 -29.34 -28.58
CA ASP A 589 -1.77 -30.30 -28.51
C ASP A 589 -0.72 -29.89 -27.48
N LEU A 590 -0.49 -28.60 -27.25
CA LEU A 590 0.41 -28.10 -26.21
C LEU A 590 -0.12 -28.38 -24.79
N LEU A 591 -1.42 -28.53 -24.62
CA LEU A 591 -2.03 -28.83 -23.30
C LEU A 591 -1.42 -30.10 -22.67
N ALA A 592 -1.20 -31.14 -23.47
CA ALA A 592 -0.60 -32.36 -22.99
C ALA A 592 0.86 -32.17 -22.54
N ASN A 593 1.62 -31.36 -23.26
CA ASN A 593 3.02 -31.07 -22.93
C ASN A 593 3.11 -30.23 -21.65
N ILE A 594 2.27 -29.21 -21.51
CA ILE A 594 2.22 -28.35 -20.31
C ILE A 594 1.80 -29.20 -19.11
N SER A 595 0.80 -30.04 -19.24
CA SER A 595 0.31 -30.92 -18.16
C SER A 595 1.34 -31.99 -17.74
N ALA A 596 2.31 -32.31 -18.61
CA ALA A 596 3.37 -33.28 -18.30
C ALA A 596 4.55 -32.68 -17.51
N VAL A 597 4.59 -31.38 -17.31
CA VAL A 597 5.66 -30.73 -16.52
C VAL A 597 5.53 -31.08 -15.04
N GLU A 598 6.64 -31.48 -14.43
CA GLU A 598 6.70 -31.84 -13.01
C GLU A 598 6.30 -30.64 -12.13
N GLY A 599 5.33 -30.81 -11.24
CA GLY A 599 4.79 -29.76 -10.37
C GLY A 599 3.54 -29.06 -10.91
N VAL A 600 3.04 -29.40 -12.09
CA VAL A 600 1.77 -28.93 -12.62
C VAL A 600 0.64 -29.85 -12.17
N ALA A 601 -0.39 -29.30 -11.52
CA ALA A 601 -1.56 -30.04 -11.05
C ALA A 601 -2.69 -30.03 -12.10
N HIS A 602 -3.08 -28.86 -12.58
CA HIS A 602 -4.17 -28.67 -13.54
C HIS A 602 -3.82 -27.58 -14.54
N VAL A 603 -4.31 -27.74 -15.77
CA VAL A 603 -4.14 -26.75 -16.84
C VAL A 603 -5.48 -26.54 -17.53
N SER A 604 -5.82 -25.28 -17.81
CA SER A 604 -7.03 -24.92 -18.54
C SER A 604 -6.70 -24.00 -19.71
N PRO A 605 -7.15 -24.32 -20.94
CA PRO A 605 -7.00 -23.44 -22.09
C PRO A 605 -8.10 -22.37 -22.09
N MET A 606 -7.77 -21.18 -22.61
CA MET A 606 -8.73 -20.13 -22.94
C MET A 606 -8.52 -19.64 -24.36
N PHE A 607 -9.60 -19.49 -25.09
CA PHE A 607 -9.58 -18.87 -26.43
C PHE A 607 -10.36 -17.56 -26.41
N ARG A 608 -9.74 -16.46 -26.82
CA ARG A 608 -10.35 -15.13 -26.87
C ARG A 608 -10.58 -14.70 -28.31
N THR A 609 -11.75 -14.11 -28.56
CA THR A 609 -12.13 -13.52 -29.83
C THR A 609 -13.07 -12.34 -29.61
N SER A 610 -13.39 -11.60 -30.67
CA SER A 610 -14.40 -10.55 -30.65
C SER A 610 -15.68 -11.01 -31.36
N ALA A 611 -16.83 -10.64 -30.79
CA ALA A 611 -18.14 -10.89 -31.40
C ALA A 611 -19.07 -9.69 -31.16
N TYR A 612 -20.21 -9.69 -31.81
CA TYR A 612 -21.25 -8.68 -31.61
C TYR A 612 -22.39 -9.24 -30.78
N VAL A 613 -22.80 -8.45 -29.77
CA VAL A 613 -23.94 -8.75 -28.93
C VAL A 613 -25.12 -7.93 -29.38
N GLN A 614 -26.26 -8.57 -29.57
CA GLN A 614 -27.52 -7.92 -29.93
C GLN A 614 -28.55 -8.14 -28.82
N TYR A 615 -29.11 -7.09 -28.31
CA TYR A 615 -30.18 -7.15 -27.32
C TYR A 615 -31.06 -5.89 -27.37
N TRP A 616 -32.28 -6.03 -26.84
CA TRP A 616 -33.16 -4.91 -26.59
C TRP A 616 -32.81 -4.27 -25.25
N ASP A 617 -32.54 -2.98 -25.27
CA ASP A 617 -32.27 -2.21 -24.08
C ASP A 617 -33.36 -1.12 -23.89
N SER A 618 -33.63 -0.76 -22.64
CA SER A 618 -34.65 0.23 -22.31
C SER A 618 -34.00 1.50 -21.80
N GLN A 619 -34.38 2.65 -22.42
CA GLN A 619 -33.99 3.95 -21.92
C GLN A 619 -34.80 4.38 -20.72
N TYR A 620 -34.22 5.19 -19.86
CA TYR A 620 -34.82 5.75 -18.63
C TYR A 620 -36.18 6.44 -18.85
N PHE A 621 -36.48 6.90 -20.07
CA PHE A 621 -37.76 7.59 -20.45
C PHE A 621 -38.68 6.77 -21.37
N GLY A 622 -38.58 5.46 -21.35
CA GLY A 622 -39.61 4.57 -21.92
C GLY A 622 -39.47 4.19 -23.38
N GLY A 623 -38.32 4.40 -24.01
CA GLY A 623 -38.00 3.86 -25.34
C GLY A 623 -37.22 2.53 -25.22
N ARG A 624 -37.63 1.52 -26.01
CA ARG A 624 -36.76 0.35 -26.28
C ARG A 624 -35.96 0.60 -27.54
N TYR A 625 -34.66 0.32 -27.52
CA TYR A 625 -33.81 0.38 -28.67
C TYR A 625 -32.96 -0.91 -28.80
N HIS A 626 -32.61 -1.23 -30.04
CA HIS A 626 -31.80 -2.40 -30.35
C HIS A 626 -30.32 -1.99 -30.29
N THR A 627 -29.58 -2.62 -29.37
CA THR A 627 -28.16 -2.39 -29.22
C THR A 627 -27.39 -3.46 -30.01
N ASN A 628 -26.36 -3.02 -30.74
CA ASN A 628 -25.39 -3.88 -31.39
C ASN A 628 -23.99 -3.42 -31.01
N ARG A 629 -23.33 -4.19 -30.16
CA ARG A 629 -22.06 -3.82 -29.53
C ARG A 629 -21.00 -4.90 -29.73
N SER A 630 -19.81 -4.49 -30.17
CA SER A 630 -18.65 -5.38 -30.18
C SER A 630 -18.17 -5.65 -28.76
N ILE A 631 -17.84 -6.88 -28.45
CA ILE A 631 -17.45 -7.34 -27.12
C ILE A 631 -16.43 -8.47 -27.19
N SER A 632 -15.57 -8.58 -26.20
CA SER A 632 -14.67 -9.70 -26.04
C SER A 632 -15.44 -10.96 -25.62
N VAL A 633 -15.25 -12.05 -26.34
CA VAL A 633 -15.81 -13.37 -26.01
C VAL A 633 -14.68 -14.33 -25.69
N CYS A 634 -14.73 -14.90 -24.51
CA CYS A 634 -13.74 -15.82 -23.99
C CYS A 634 -14.34 -17.23 -23.89
N GLY A 635 -13.79 -18.18 -24.65
CA GLY A 635 -14.12 -19.60 -24.51
C GLY A 635 -13.21 -20.24 -23.48
N VAL A 636 -13.79 -20.91 -22.51
CA VAL A 636 -13.07 -21.65 -21.46
C VAL A 636 -13.58 -23.09 -21.39
N ASP A 637 -12.75 -24.02 -20.96
CA ASP A 637 -13.22 -25.34 -20.58
C ASP A 637 -13.71 -25.30 -19.12
N PRO A 638 -15.01 -25.38 -18.85
CA PRO A 638 -15.56 -25.15 -17.51
C PRO A 638 -15.02 -26.08 -16.45
N ASP A 639 -14.73 -27.36 -16.82
CA ASP A 639 -14.30 -28.38 -15.87
C ASP A 639 -12.86 -28.18 -15.41
N THR A 640 -11.98 -27.76 -16.27
CA THR A 640 -10.57 -27.48 -15.95
C THR A 640 -10.36 -26.06 -15.48
N TRP A 641 -11.14 -25.09 -15.97
CA TRP A 641 -10.97 -23.68 -15.62
C TRP A 641 -11.30 -23.39 -14.14
N ILE A 642 -12.34 -24.04 -13.60
CA ILE A 642 -12.66 -23.90 -12.18
C ILE A 642 -11.53 -24.43 -11.27
N GLN A 643 -10.73 -25.40 -11.75
CA GLN A 643 -9.63 -25.99 -11.00
C GLN A 643 -8.30 -25.25 -11.18
N SER A 644 -8.12 -24.57 -12.31
CA SER A 644 -6.84 -23.94 -12.68
C SER A 644 -6.81 -22.44 -12.41
N ALA A 645 -7.93 -21.74 -12.57
CA ALA A 645 -7.99 -20.30 -12.37
C ALA A 645 -8.23 -19.93 -10.89
N PHE A 646 -7.84 -18.70 -10.54
CA PHE A 646 -8.03 -18.15 -9.19
C PHE A 646 -9.47 -17.67 -8.97
N TRP A 647 -10.14 -18.20 -7.95
CA TRP A 647 -11.52 -17.89 -7.64
C TRP A 647 -11.70 -17.41 -6.20
N LEU A 648 -12.57 -16.41 -6.04
CA LEU A 648 -13.11 -15.99 -4.75
C LEU A 648 -14.64 -16.06 -4.82
N SER A 649 -15.28 -16.47 -3.74
CA SER A 649 -16.73 -16.75 -3.69
C SER A 649 -17.61 -15.57 -4.13
N TYR A 650 -17.13 -14.35 -4.03
CA TYR A 650 -17.88 -13.15 -4.41
C TYR A 650 -17.62 -12.67 -5.85
N PHE A 651 -16.85 -13.41 -6.66
CA PHE A 651 -16.66 -13.08 -8.08
C PHE A 651 -17.94 -13.24 -8.89
N SER A 652 -18.74 -14.23 -8.53
CA SER A 652 -20.07 -14.48 -9.09
C SER A 652 -21.14 -13.73 -8.30
N TYR A 653 -22.07 -13.09 -9.01
CA TYR A 653 -23.10 -12.26 -8.37
C TYR A 653 -24.30 -13.06 -7.85
N TYR A 654 -24.79 -14.06 -8.61
CA TYR A 654 -25.97 -14.83 -8.25
C TYR A 654 -25.67 -16.07 -7.44
N ASP A 655 -24.57 -16.73 -7.73
CA ASP A 655 -24.14 -17.99 -7.10
C ASP A 655 -22.66 -17.88 -6.69
N VAL A 656 -22.01 -19.00 -6.45
CA VAL A 656 -20.56 -19.09 -6.31
C VAL A 656 -19.95 -19.65 -7.60
N PRO A 657 -18.68 -19.31 -7.93
CA PRO A 657 -18.03 -19.75 -9.18
C PRO A 657 -18.14 -21.27 -9.41
N GLU A 658 -18.02 -22.06 -8.34
CA GLU A 658 -18.09 -23.53 -8.38
C GLU A 658 -19.45 -24.06 -8.86
N VAL A 659 -20.51 -23.26 -8.78
CA VAL A 659 -21.86 -23.59 -9.26
C VAL A 659 -22.14 -22.98 -10.63
N SER A 660 -21.68 -21.73 -10.85
CA SER A 660 -22.00 -20.98 -12.07
C SER A 660 -21.22 -21.45 -13.28
N ILE A 661 -19.91 -21.75 -13.11
CA ILE A 661 -19.02 -22.09 -14.23
C ILE A 661 -19.38 -23.43 -14.86
N PRO A 662 -19.66 -24.51 -14.13
CA PRO A 662 -20.07 -25.78 -14.74
C PRO A 662 -21.34 -25.68 -15.58
N ARG A 663 -22.24 -24.70 -15.30
CA ARG A 663 -23.46 -24.49 -16.12
C ARG A 663 -23.16 -24.11 -17.57
N LEU A 664 -21.95 -23.66 -17.89
CA LEU A 664 -21.53 -23.40 -19.26
C LEU A 664 -21.49 -24.67 -20.12
N SER A 665 -21.36 -25.85 -19.52
CA SER A 665 -21.38 -27.14 -20.20
C SER A 665 -22.80 -27.70 -20.40
N GLU A 666 -23.81 -27.09 -19.79
CA GLU A 666 -25.20 -27.57 -19.90
C GLU A 666 -25.73 -27.33 -21.32
N THR A 667 -26.23 -28.37 -21.96
CA THR A 667 -26.84 -28.30 -23.30
C THR A 667 -28.28 -27.78 -23.21
N LEU A 668 -28.54 -26.66 -23.85
CA LEU A 668 -29.88 -26.11 -24.00
C LEU A 668 -30.51 -26.57 -25.31
N SER A 669 -31.82 -26.72 -25.34
CA SER A 669 -32.57 -27.04 -26.57
C SER A 669 -32.51 -25.94 -27.62
N ASP A 670 -32.30 -24.67 -27.20
CA ASP A 670 -32.27 -23.51 -28.06
C ASP A 670 -31.24 -22.47 -27.49
N GLY A 671 -29.98 -22.59 -27.91
CA GLY A 671 -28.93 -21.69 -27.53
C GLY A 671 -27.85 -22.25 -26.59
N ILE A 672 -27.10 -21.36 -25.97
CA ILE A 672 -26.00 -21.66 -25.07
C ILE A 672 -26.11 -20.88 -23.74
N ASN A 673 -25.55 -21.43 -22.68
CA ASN A 673 -25.34 -20.72 -21.41
C ASN A 673 -24.10 -19.83 -21.50
N VAL A 674 -24.20 -18.62 -20.93
CA VAL A 674 -23.09 -17.67 -20.88
C VAL A 674 -22.99 -17.02 -19.52
N ILE A 675 -21.77 -16.64 -19.14
CA ILE A 675 -21.50 -15.76 -18.00
C ILE A 675 -21.01 -14.43 -18.56
N THR A 676 -21.45 -13.32 -17.98
CA THR A 676 -21.18 -11.99 -18.53
C THR A 676 -20.63 -11.03 -17.49
N SER A 677 -20.08 -9.91 -17.91
CA SER A 677 -19.74 -8.79 -17.03
C SER A 677 -20.90 -7.79 -16.83
N PHE A 678 -21.97 -7.90 -17.61
CA PHE A 678 -23.12 -6.99 -17.65
C PHE A 678 -24.41 -7.74 -17.89
N LYS A 679 -25.54 -7.06 -17.69
CA LYS A 679 -26.87 -7.61 -17.99
C LYS A 679 -27.75 -6.55 -18.64
N PRO A 680 -28.37 -6.84 -19.81
CA PRO A 680 -29.25 -5.87 -20.47
C PRO A 680 -30.48 -5.53 -19.63
N ILE A 681 -31.00 -4.31 -19.74
CA ILE A 681 -32.23 -3.90 -19.08
C ILE A 681 -33.42 -4.20 -20.00
N ASP A 682 -34.32 -5.09 -19.56
CA ASP A 682 -35.55 -5.40 -20.32
C ASP A 682 -36.60 -4.28 -20.21
N HIS A 683 -36.91 -3.85 -18.98
CA HIS A 683 -37.83 -2.75 -18.72
C HIS A 683 -37.61 -2.14 -17.33
N TYR A 684 -38.33 -1.03 -17.05
CA TYR A 684 -38.34 -0.43 -15.72
C TYR A 684 -39.67 -0.66 -15.02
N THR A 685 -39.62 -1.04 -13.76
CA THR A 685 -40.80 -1.07 -12.87
C THR A 685 -40.81 0.18 -11.99
N ILE A 686 -41.99 0.66 -11.64
CA ILE A 686 -42.16 1.84 -10.78
C ILE A 686 -42.68 1.35 -9.43
N ASP A 687 -42.00 1.70 -8.36
CA ASP A 687 -42.41 1.37 -6.99
C ASP A 687 -43.52 2.28 -6.47
N SER A 688 -44.05 2.01 -5.26
CA SER A 688 -45.10 2.80 -4.61
C SER A 688 -44.67 4.25 -4.29
N PHE A 689 -43.39 4.58 -4.38
CA PHE A 689 -42.85 5.92 -4.17
C PHE A 689 -42.56 6.65 -5.48
N GLY A 690 -42.84 6.03 -6.63
CA GLY A 690 -42.58 6.60 -7.96
C GLY A 690 -41.14 6.42 -8.43
N GLN A 691 -40.33 5.61 -7.75
CA GLN A 691 -38.96 5.31 -8.16
C GLN A 691 -38.93 4.22 -9.23
N GLN A 692 -38.08 4.40 -10.24
CA GLN A 692 -37.90 3.42 -11.32
C GLN A 692 -36.82 2.44 -10.95
N HIS A 693 -37.12 1.14 -11.06
CA HIS A 693 -36.19 0.05 -10.83
C HIS A 693 -35.98 -0.75 -12.13
N PRO A 694 -34.72 -1.00 -12.56
CA PRO A 694 -34.46 -1.77 -13.76
C PRO A 694 -34.79 -3.25 -13.54
N VAL A 695 -35.43 -3.86 -14.50
CA VAL A 695 -35.63 -5.31 -14.64
C VAL A 695 -34.69 -5.78 -15.74
N TYR A 696 -33.78 -6.66 -15.42
CA TYR A 696 -32.75 -7.12 -16.34
C TYR A 696 -33.19 -8.33 -17.16
N ALA A 697 -32.83 -8.33 -18.46
CA ALA A 697 -33.07 -9.48 -19.33
C ALA A 697 -32.20 -10.68 -18.94
N SER A 698 -32.72 -11.88 -19.10
CA SER A 698 -31.97 -13.12 -18.89
C SER A 698 -31.37 -13.72 -20.17
N THR A 699 -31.67 -13.13 -21.30
CA THR A 699 -31.23 -13.63 -22.63
C THR A 699 -30.76 -12.49 -23.52
N MET A 700 -29.84 -12.82 -24.43
CA MET A 700 -29.33 -11.94 -25.47
C MET A 700 -28.88 -12.76 -26.68
N ASP A 701 -28.68 -12.14 -27.84
CA ASP A 701 -28.20 -12.81 -29.05
C ASP A 701 -26.71 -12.47 -29.25
N LEU A 702 -25.89 -13.53 -29.38
CA LEU A 702 -24.47 -13.44 -29.68
C LEU A 702 -24.24 -13.70 -31.15
N GLN A 703 -23.68 -12.73 -31.85
CA GLN A 703 -23.31 -12.84 -33.25
C GLN A 703 -21.82 -13.01 -33.40
N VAL A 704 -21.42 -14.24 -33.73
CA VAL A 704 -20.03 -14.57 -34.04
C VAL A 704 -19.87 -14.40 -35.57
N ILE A 705 -18.90 -13.54 -35.94
CA ILE A 705 -18.56 -13.30 -37.34
C ILE A 705 -17.22 -14.01 -37.59
N THR A 706 -17.26 -14.95 -38.53
CA THR A 706 -16.04 -15.61 -39.05
C THR A 706 -15.83 -15.18 -40.49
N PRO A 707 -14.65 -15.37 -41.09
CA PRO A 707 -14.42 -15.03 -42.50
C PRO A 707 -15.42 -15.67 -43.46
N THR A 708 -15.99 -16.82 -43.12
CA THR A 708 -16.87 -17.63 -43.99
C THR A 708 -18.33 -17.61 -43.57
N SER A 709 -18.68 -17.17 -42.35
CA SER A 709 -20.04 -17.26 -41.87
C SER A 709 -20.40 -16.18 -40.83
N ARG A 710 -21.70 -15.90 -40.73
CA ARG A 710 -22.27 -15.01 -39.74
C ARG A 710 -23.34 -15.76 -38.98
N ASN A 711 -23.00 -16.25 -37.80
CA ASN A 711 -23.91 -17.04 -37.00
C ASN A 711 -24.43 -16.25 -35.82
N VAL A 712 -25.75 -16.29 -35.62
CA VAL A 712 -26.41 -15.70 -34.44
C VAL A 712 -26.86 -16.82 -33.53
N THR A 713 -26.44 -16.78 -32.30
CA THR A 713 -26.77 -17.79 -31.28
C THR A 713 -27.45 -17.10 -30.09
N LYS A 714 -28.55 -17.67 -29.67
CA LYS A 714 -29.25 -17.22 -28.47
C LYS A 714 -28.48 -17.60 -27.21
N CYS A 715 -28.22 -16.65 -26.33
CA CYS A 715 -27.49 -16.83 -25.09
C CYS A 715 -28.38 -16.66 -23.88
N THR A 716 -28.29 -17.57 -22.93
CA THR A 716 -28.92 -17.45 -21.61
C THR A 716 -27.86 -17.05 -20.59
N ILE A 717 -28.08 -15.91 -19.92
CA ILE A 717 -27.15 -15.39 -18.91
C ILE A 717 -27.39 -16.14 -17.60
N VAL A 718 -26.43 -17.00 -17.24
CA VAL A 718 -26.51 -17.81 -16.00
C VAL A 718 -25.95 -17.11 -14.81
N ASP A 719 -24.91 -16.29 -15.00
CA ASP A 719 -24.32 -15.48 -13.91
C ASP A 719 -23.60 -14.25 -14.45
N ILE A 720 -23.13 -13.40 -13.51
CA ILE A 720 -22.40 -12.18 -13.80
C ILE A 720 -21.15 -12.16 -12.95
N LEU A 721 -19.97 -11.99 -13.57
CA LEU A 721 -18.70 -11.80 -12.87
C LEU A 721 -18.43 -10.30 -12.67
N ALA A 722 -19.18 -9.67 -11.78
CA ALA A 722 -19.05 -8.26 -11.44
C ALA A 722 -19.55 -7.95 -10.02
N ALA A 723 -19.13 -6.83 -9.48
CA ALA A 723 -19.55 -6.36 -8.16
C ALA A 723 -21.06 -6.02 -8.07
N SER A 724 -21.69 -5.68 -9.20
CA SER A 724 -23.12 -5.32 -9.25
C SER A 724 -23.73 -5.64 -10.60
N VAL A 725 -25.05 -5.86 -10.62
CA VAL A 725 -25.80 -6.03 -11.87
C VAL A 725 -26.02 -4.65 -12.50
N SER A 726 -25.53 -4.47 -13.73
CA SER A 726 -25.70 -3.27 -14.52
C SER A 726 -25.75 -3.63 -16.02
N ASN A 727 -26.28 -2.73 -16.86
CA ASN A 727 -26.20 -2.89 -18.32
C ASN A 727 -24.83 -2.47 -18.90
N TYR A 728 -23.97 -1.88 -18.08
CA TYR A 728 -22.55 -1.64 -18.39
C TYR A 728 -21.72 -2.22 -17.25
N ALA A 729 -20.58 -2.83 -17.59
CA ALA A 729 -19.68 -3.35 -16.58
C ALA A 729 -19.16 -2.23 -15.66
N SER A 730 -19.29 -2.41 -14.35
CA SER A 730 -18.74 -1.48 -13.36
C SER A 730 -17.38 -1.99 -12.87
N THR A 731 -17.35 -2.84 -11.84
CA THR A 731 -16.17 -3.54 -11.38
C THR A 731 -16.33 -5.01 -11.74
N THR A 732 -15.46 -5.52 -12.62
CA THR A 732 -15.51 -6.88 -13.15
C THR A 732 -14.49 -7.77 -12.46
N TYR A 733 -14.79 -9.06 -12.38
CA TYR A 733 -13.95 -10.06 -11.72
C TYR A 733 -13.54 -11.17 -12.68
N PHE A 734 -12.80 -10.81 -13.73
CA PHE A 734 -12.24 -11.82 -14.65
C PHE A 734 -10.82 -12.19 -14.20
N PRO A 735 -10.54 -13.44 -13.79
CA PRO A 735 -9.19 -13.86 -13.39
C PRO A 735 -8.17 -13.70 -14.53
N GLY A 736 -7.06 -13.02 -14.25
CA GLY A 736 -6.01 -12.77 -15.23
C GLY A 736 -6.26 -11.57 -16.15
N GLU A 737 -7.38 -10.84 -15.96
CA GLU A 737 -7.75 -9.67 -16.76
C GLU A 737 -8.36 -8.57 -15.90
N PRO A 738 -7.60 -7.97 -15.00
CA PRO A 738 -8.12 -7.01 -14.02
C PRO A 738 -8.70 -5.74 -14.65
N THR A 739 -8.33 -5.43 -15.91
CA THR A 739 -8.81 -4.25 -16.65
C THR A 739 -9.96 -4.56 -17.61
N ALA A 740 -10.36 -5.85 -17.75
CA ALA A 740 -11.46 -6.22 -18.62
C ALA A 740 -12.75 -5.46 -18.23
N SER A 741 -13.31 -4.71 -19.18
CA SER A 741 -14.54 -3.94 -18.96
C SER A 741 -15.79 -4.76 -19.30
N ASP A 742 -15.92 -5.14 -20.54
CA ASP A 742 -17.09 -5.87 -21.06
C ASP A 742 -16.64 -7.18 -21.71
N PHE A 743 -17.17 -8.30 -21.21
CA PHE A 743 -16.84 -9.63 -21.72
C PHE A 743 -18.01 -10.58 -21.60
N ILE A 744 -17.94 -11.65 -22.40
CA ILE A 744 -18.82 -12.83 -22.33
C ILE A 744 -17.95 -14.06 -22.25
N ILE A 745 -18.30 -14.97 -21.34
CA ILE A 745 -17.65 -16.27 -21.20
C ILE A 745 -18.59 -17.33 -21.69
N VAL A 746 -18.06 -18.20 -22.54
CA VAL A 746 -18.77 -19.32 -23.15
C VAL A 746 -17.93 -20.60 -23.01
N ASN A 747 -18.53 -21.76 -23.27
CA ASN A 747 -17.76 -22.98 -23.40
C ASN A 747 -16.84 -22.90 -24.63
N ILE A 748 -15.57 -23.30 -24.47
CA ILE A 748 -14.53 -23.23 -25.52
C ILE A 748 -14.91 -24.04 -26.76
N ASP A 749 -15.59 -25.18 -26.60
CA ASP A 749 -16.06 -26.03 -27.70
C ASP A 749 -17.02 -25.30 -28.64
N PHE A 750 -17.80 -24.37 -28.13
CA PHE A 750 -18.68 -23.53 -28.95
C PHE A 750 -17.87 -22.66 -29.91
N LEU A 751 -16.84 -22.00 -29.40
CA LEU A 751 -15.96 -21.13 -30.21
C LEU A 751 -15.12 -21.96 -31.21
N HIS A 752 -14.56 -23.07 -30.78
CA HIS A 752 -13.79 -23.94 -31.63
C HIS A 752 -14.63 -24.48 -32.83
N LYS A 753 -15.87 -24.81 -32.56
CA LYS A 753 -16.81 -25.20 -33.64
C LYS A 753 -17.17 -24.02 -34.55
N ALA A 754 -17.42 -22.85 -33.98
CA ALA A 754 -17.77 -21.67 -34.75
C ALA A 754 -16.65 -21.21 -35.68
N PHE A 755 -15.40 -21.24 -35.21
CA PHE A 755 -14.23 -20.82 -35.97
C PHE A 755 -13.55 -21.97 -36.74
N ASN A 756 -14.01 -23.21 -36.56
CA ASN A 756 -13.35 -24.42 -37.11
C ASN A 756 -11.85 -24.46 -36.78
N SER A 757 -11.50 -24.11 -35.57
CA SER A 757 -10.12 -23.95 -35.09
C SER A 757 -10.02 -24.48 -33.66
N THR A 758 -8.85 -25.01 -33.29
CA THR A 758 -8.52 -25.42 -31.90
C THR A 758 -7.55 -24.44 -31.25
N SER A 759 -7.55 -23.19 -31.69
CA SER A 759 -6.66 -22.13 -31.18
C SER A 759 -6.86 -21.83 -29.69
N VAL A 760 -5.76 -21.49 -29.03
CA VAL A 760 -5.72 -21.11 -27.61
C VAL A 760 -5.01 -19.76 -27.50
N SER A 761 -5.54 -18.86 -26.70
CA SER A 761 -4.95 -17.53 -26.45
C SER A 761 -4.20 -17.46 -25.11
N LYS A 762 -4.59 -18.28 -24.14
CA LYS A 762 -3.99 -18.28 -22.81
C LYS A 762 -4.15 -19.65 -22.16
N PHE A 763 -3.15 -20.07 -21.36
CA PHE A 763 -3.27 -21.22 -20.47
C PHE A 763 -3.22 -20.75 -19.01
N TYR A 764 -4.14 -21.25 -18.21
CA TYR A 764 -4.13 -21.14 -16.76
C TYR A 764 -3.58 -22.42 -16.17
N VAL A 765 -2.50 -22.31 -15.40
CA VAL A 765 -1.79 -23.43 -14.81
C VAL A 765 -1.87 -23.34 -13.29
N ASN A 766 -2.37 -24.39 -12.65
CA ASN A 766 -2.36 -24.53 -11.22
C ASN A 766 -1.23 -25.48 -10.81
N LEU A 767 -0.49 -25.14 -9.76
CA LEU A 767 0.66 -25.89 -9.30
C LEU A 767 0.32 -26.88 -8.20
N GLU A 768 1.07 -27.97 -8.10
CA GLU A 768 1.01 -28.85 -6.94
C GLU A 768 1.47 -28.13 -5.66
N PRO A 769 0.85 -28.43 -4.50
CA PRO A 769 1.25 -27.82 -3.24
C PRO A 769 2.73 -28.07 -2.92
N GLY A 770 3.51 -26.99 -2.88
CA GLY A 770 4.95 -27.03 -2.60
C GLY A 770 5.86 -27.14 -3.83
N ALA A 771 5.32 -27.10 -5.03
CA ALA A 771 6.11 -27.03 -6.27
C ALA A 771 6.97 -25.76 -6.32
N ASN A 772 8.14 -25.88 -6.91
CA ASN A 772 9.04 -24.72 -7.12
C ASN A 772 8.58 -23.97 -8.39
N TYR A 773 7.82 -22.88 -8.21
CA TYR A 773 7.26 -22.11 -9.32
C TYR A 773 8.33 -21.63 -10.31
N THR A 774 9.53 -21.25 -9.85
CA THR A 774 10.63 -20.79 -10.72
C THR A 774 11.13 -21.89 -11.63
N GLN A 775 11.23 -23.11 -11.12
CA GLN A 775 11.63 -24.27 -11.93
C GLN A 775 10.55 -24.60 -12.95
N VAL A 776 9.28 -24.64 -12.51
CA VAL A 776 8.13 -24.91 -13.41
C VAL A 776 8.06 -23.85 -14.52
N MET A 777 8.25 -22.57 -14.21
CA MET A 777 8.28 -21.51 -15.23
C MET A 777 9.40 -21.72 -16.27
N ASN A 778 10.60 -22.11 -15.82
CA ASN A 778 11.71 -22.38 -16.73
C ASN A 778 11.43 -23.61 -17.62
N ASP A 779 10.86 -24.65 -17.04
CA ASP A 779 10.51 -25.88 -17.77
C ASP A 779 9.39 -25.59 -18.78
N LEU A 780 8.38 -24.81 -18.41
CA LEU A 780 7.32 -24.35 -19.31
C LEU A 780 7.89 -23.51 -20.46
N HIS A 781 8.80 -22.59 -20.15
CA HIS A 781 9.45 -21.79 -21.18
C HIS A 781 10.24 -22.65 -22.19
N SER A 782 10.82 -23.76 -21.76
CA SER A 782 11.56 -24.69 -22.61
C SER A 782 10.68 -25.47 -23.58
N ILE A 783 9.37 -25.61 -23.30
CA ILE A 783 8.44 -26.37 -24.16
C ILE A 783 8.22 -25.64 -25.49
N ALA A 784 7.96 -24.35 -25.45
CA ALA A 784 7.67 -23.56 -26.65
C ALA A 784 8.16 -22.12 -26.48
N PRO A 785 9.52 -21.90 -26.44
CA PRO A 785 10.13 -20.62 -26.08
C PRO A 785 9.77 -19.46 -27.02
N TYR A 786 9.23 -19.76 -28.18
CA TYR A 786 8.86 -18.76 -29.20
C TYR A 786 7.36 -18.56 -29.36
N THR A 787 6.58 -19.46 -28.78
CA THR A 787 5.12 -19.46 -28.89
C THR A 787 4.46 -18.77 -27.73
N PHE A 788 5.10 -18.83 -26.57
CA PHE A 788 4.64 -18.17 -25.36
C PHE A 788 5.11 -16.72 -25.37
N ASN A 789 4.15 -15.81 -25.35
CA ASN A 789 4.43 -14.39 -25.37
C ASN A 789 4.96 -13.93 -24.02
N ASP A 790 4.31 -14.39 -22.96
CA ASP A 790 4.71 -14.12 -21.60
C ASP A 790 4.29 -15.30 -20.69
N ILE A 791 5.12 -15.58 -19.69
CA ILE A 791 4.83 -16.56 -18.62
C ILE A 791 4.92 -15.82 -17.30
N GLU A 792 3.78 -15.56 -16.71
CA GLU A 792 3.67 -14.80 -15.47
C GLU A 792 3.33 -15.70 -14.29
N SER A 793 3.86 -15.34 -13.12
CA SER A 793 3.47 -15.96 -11.85
C SER A 793 3.21 -14.90 -10.78
N PRO A 794 2.11 -15.01 -10.02
CA PRO A 794 1.84 -14.09 -8.92
C PRO A 794 2.91 -14.15 -7.83
N TYR A 795 3.60 -15.27 -7.70
CA TYR A 795 4.67 -15.42 -6.71
C TYR A 795 5.90 -14.56 -7.01
N THR A 796 6.17 -14.26 -8.27
CA THR A 796 7.21 -13.29 -8.69
C THR A 796 6.83 -11.90 -8.19
N TYR A 797 5.63 -11.44 -8.50
CA TYR A 797 5.11 -10.13 -8.09
C TYR A 797 5.00 -10.00 -6.56
N ILE A 798 4.58 -11.08 -5.86
CA ILE A 798 4.53 -11.10 -4.39
C ILE A 798 5.93 -10.93 -3.79
N ASN A 799 6.92 -11.63 -4.31
CA ASN A 799 8.29 -11.50 -3.81
C ASN A 799 8.88 -10.11 -4.09
N GLU A 800 8.69 -9.57 -5.28
CA GLU A 800 9.09 -8.20 -5.62
C GLU A 800 8.40 -7.17 -4.72
N ALA A 801 7.10 -7.32 -4.49
CA ALA A 801 6.37 -6.44 -3.59
C ALA A 801 6.88 -6.52 -2.15
N LEU A 802 7.19 -7.73 -1.64
CA LEU A 802 7.76 -7.91 -0.29
C LEU A 802 9.18 -7.35 -0.18
N ASP A 803 9.93 -7.31 -1.27
CA ASP A 803 11.28 -6.75 -1.31
C ASP A 803 11.27 -5.24 -1.61
N SER A 804 10.12 -4.67 -1.98
CA SER A 804 9.99 -3.23 -2.20
C SER A 804 10.13 -2.43 -0.90
N ARG A 805 10.85 -1.30 -0.95
CA ARG A 805 11.05 -0.40 0.19
C ARG A 805 9.73 0.17 0.75
N GLY A 806 8.72 0.34 -0.09
CA GLY A 806 7.39 0.79 0.32
C GLY A 806 6.70 -0.21 1.27
N THR A 807 6.60 -1.47 0.87
CA THR A 807 6.00 -2.54 1.69
C THR A 807 6.79 -2.78 2.97
N GLN A 808 8.13 -2.74 2.91
CA GLN A 808 8.98 -2.84 4.09
C GLN A 808 8.71 -1.72 5.10
N SER A 809 8.47 -0.49 4.62
CA SER A 809 8.14 0.65 5.47
C SER A 809 6.85 0.43 6.26
N VAL A 810 5.82 -0.07 5.60
CA VAL A 810 4.52 -0.37 6.22
C VAL A 810 4.63 -1.54 7.20
N ASN A 811 5.29 -2.63 6.80
CA ASN A 811 5.52 -3.80 7.66
C ASN A 811 6.41 -3.46 8.86
N GLY A 812 7.41 -2.58 8.67
CA GLY A 812 8.23 -2.02 9.74
C GLY A 812 7.39 -1.24 10.75
N ALA A 813 6.49 -0.37 10.29
CA ALA A 813 5.59 0.39 11.16
C ALA A 813 4.65 -0.53 11.96
N TYR A 814 4.08 -1.58 11.35
CA TYR A 814 3.26 -2.57 12.06
C TYR A 814 4.08 -3.34 13.10
N THR A 815 5.27 -3.81 12.73
CA THR A 815 6.17 -4.54 13.64
C THR A 815 6.59 -3.68 14.82
N LEU A 816 6.96 -2.41 14.58
CA LEU A 816 7.26 -1.45 15.66
C LEU A 816 6.05 -1.25 16.58
N ASN A 817 4.83 -1.14 16.04
CA ASN A 817 3.62 -1.02 16.86
C ASN A 817 3.46 -2.21 17.81
N VAL A 818 3.66 -3.44 17.35
CA VAL A 818 3.56 -4.65 18.20
C VAL A 818 4.67 -4.65 19.25
N ILE A 819 5.91 -4.41 18.85
CA ILE A 819 7.07 -4.42 19.77
C ILE A 819 6.92 -3.34 20.85
N PHE A 820 6.64 -2.10 20.45
CA PHE A 820 6.47 -1.01 21.39
C PHE A 820 5.23 -1.20 22.26
N SER A 821 4.16 -1.81 21.76
CA SER A 821 2.99 -2.14 22.58
C SER A 821 3.37 -3.10 23.73
N LEU A 822 4.19 -4.12 23.46
CA LEU A 822 4.69 -5.04 24.47
C LEU A 822 5.64 -4.37 25.48
N ILE A 823 6.53 -3.50 24.99
CA ILE A 823 7.44 -2.72 25.84
C ILE A 823 6.63 -1.78 26.76
N TYR A 824 5.69 -1.03 26.20
CA TYR A 824 4.84 -0.11 26.98
C TYR A 824 3.94 -0.85 27.96
N LEU A 825 3.46 -2.03 27.60
CA LEU A 825 2.72 -2.89 28.51
C LEU A 825 3.57 -3.21 29.75
N THR A 826 4.81 -3.64 29.52
CA THR A 826 5.72 -4.02 30.61
C THR A 826 5.98 -2.84 31.55
N PHE A 827 6.35 -1.69 30.99
CA PHE A 827 6.58 -0.47 31.79
C PHE A 827 5.29 0.03 32.42
N GLY A 828 4.21 0.10 31.68
CA GLY A 828 2.94 0.64 32.16
C GLY A 828 2.32 -0.21 33.25
N ILE A 829 2.31 -1.53 33.13
CA ILE A 829 1.81 -2.42 34.16
C ILE A 829 2.70 -2.36 35.40
N THR A 830 4.00 -2.28 35.23
CA THR A 830 4.92 -2.09 36.39
C THR A 830 4.57 -0.83 37.13
N ILE A 831 4.37 0.29 36.41
CA ILE A 831 3.99 1.57 37.02
C ILE A 831 2.60 1.49 37.65
N VAL A 832 1.60 0.97 36.97
CA VAL A 832 0.23 0.80 37.49
C VAL A 832 0.22 -0.08 38.72
N SER A 833 1.00 -1.17 38.73
CA SER A 833 1.13 -2.07 39.87
C SER A 833 1.82 -1.41 41.05
N ILE A 834 2.87 -0.61 40.83
CA ILE A 834 3.55 0.15 41.88
C ILE A 834 2.59 1.16 42.52
N VAL A 835 1.87 1.95 41.71
CA VAL A 835 0.88 2.95 42.22
C VAL A 835 -0.19 2.27 43.07
N ARG A 836 -0.71 1.18 42.52
CA ARG A 836 -1.77 0.41 43.19
C ARG A 836 -1.30 -0.20 44.50
N VAL A 837 -0.15 -0.85 44.51
CA VAL A 837 0.41 -1.46 45.69
C VAL A 837 0.72 -0.41 46.74
N ARG A 838 1.24 0.78 46.38
CA ARG A 838 1.42 1.91 47.29
C ARG A 838 0.09 2.38 47.89
N GLY A 839 -0.97 2.52 47.11
CA GLY A 839 -2.30 2.90 47.59
C GLY A 839 -2.98 1.84 48.48
N LEU A 840 -2.63 0.58 48.28
CA LEU A 840 -3.18 -0.56 49.05
C LEU A 840 -2.34 -0.98 50.26
N ARG A 841 -1.14 -0.41 50.43
CA ARG A 841 -0.19 -0.83 51.48
C ARG A 841 -0.85 -0.97 52.84
N LYS A 842 -1.56 0.06 53.32
CA LYS A 842 -2.26 0.08 54.63
C LYS A 842 -3.30 -1.06 54.73
N GLN A 843 -4.08 -1.28 53.67
CA GLN A 843 -5.10 -2.32 53.65
C GLN A 843 -4.49 -3.73 53.61
N LEU A 844 -3.42 -3.92 52.87
CA LEU A 844 -2.67 -5.19 52.80
C LEU A 844 -2.00 -5.51 54.13
N SER A 845 -1.46 -4.50 54.81
CA SER A 845 -0.87 -4.64 56.16
C SER A 845 -1.91 -4.97 57.23
N VAL A 846 -3.10 -4.34 57.18
CA VAL A 846 -4.23 -4.69 58.04
C VAL A 846 -4.71 -6.13 57.81
N LEU A 847 -4.84 -6.58 56.56
CA LEU A 847 -5.20 -7.97 56.26
C LEU A 847 -4.18 -8.97 56.82
N ARG A 848 -2.89 -8.64 56.70
CA ARG A 848 -1.84 -9.48 57.31
C ARG A 848 -1.89 -9.48 58.84
N ALA A 849 -2.13 -8.33 59.45
CA ALA A 849 -2.32 -8.22 60.89
C ALA A 849 -3.53 -9.03 61.39
N LEU A 850 -4.58 -9.18 60.56
CA LEU A 850 -5.74 -10.04 60.82
C LEU A 850 -5.48 -11.53 60.53
N GLY A 851 -4.25 -11.91 60.17
CA GLY A 851 -3.87 -13.32 59.98
C GLY A 851 -4.01 -13.85 58.57
N ALA A 852 -4.23 -13.02 57.53
CA ALA A 852 -4.29 -13.49 56.15
C ALA A 852 -2.91 -13.95 55.66
N PRO A 853 -2.79 -15.18 55.11
CA PRO A 853 -1.50 -15.68 54.60
C PRO A 853 -1.09 -14.92 53.36
N ASN A 854 0.21 -14.62 53.25
CA ASN A 854 0.78 -13.88 52.11
C ASN A 854 0.36 -14.46 50.74
N LYS A 855 0.25 -15.79 50.62
CA LYS A 855 -0.19 -16.47 49.41
C LYS A 855 -1.61 -16.06 48.98
N SER A 856 -2.57 -15.97 49.94
CA SER A 856 -3.95 -15.56 49.63
C SER A 856 -4.04 -14.11 49.16
N VAL A 857 -3.22 -13.23 49.74
CA VAL A 857 -3.15 -11.82 49.34
C VAL A 857 -2.59 -11.68 47.96
N ILE A 858 -1.52 -12.40 47.62
CA ILE A 858 -0.91 -12.41 46.29
C ILE A 858 -1.90 -12.94 45.23
N VAL A 859 -2.54 -14.08 45.49
CA VAL A 859 -3.48 -14.70 44.57
C VAL A 859 -4.72 -13.80 44.35
N ALA A 860 -5.23 -13.17 45.36
CA ALA A 860 -6.36 -12.23 45.23
C ALA A 860 -5.99 -11.02 44.35
N SER A 861 -4.80 -10.46 44.53
CA SER A 861 -4.32 -9.34 43.71
C SER A 861 -4.00 -9.77 42.25
N LEU A 862 -3.41 -10.94 42.05
CA LEU A 862 -3.18 -11.50 40.70
C LEU A 862 -4.50 -11.77 39.96
N THR A 863 -5.51 -12.31 40.67
CA THR A 863 -6.86 -12.53 40.12
C THR A 863 -7.49 -11.22 39.68
N GLU A 864 -7.35 -10.18 40.48
CA GLU A 864 -7.87 -8.85 40.17
C GLU A 864 -7.15 -8.25 38.93
N THR A 865 -5.83 -8.33 38.91
CA THR A 865 -5.05 -7.88 37.73
C THR A 865 -5.44 -8.67 36.47
N GLY A 866 -5.56 -10.00 36.57
CA GLY A 866 -5.98 -10.84 35.43
C GLY A 866 -7.36 -10.48 34.90
N ILE A 867 -8.35 -10.24 35.78
CA ILE A 867 -9.69 -9.78 35.35
C ILE A 867 -9.57 -8.41 34.63
N GLY A 868 -8.76 -7.51 35.15
CA GLY A 868 -8.52 -6.20 34.56
C GLY A 868 -7.91 -6.29 33.17
N LEU A 869 -6.96 -7.20 32.97
CA LEU A 869 -6.32 -7.47 31.68
C LEU A 869 -7.31 -8.05 30.66
N ILE A 870 -8.14 -9.00 31.07
CA ILE A 870 -9.15 -9.58 30.16
C ILE A 870 -10.16 -8.50 29.72
N VAL A 871 -10.65 -7.69 30.64
CA VAL A 871 -11.58 -6.59 30.32
C VAL A 871 -10.91 -5.58 29.37
N ALA A 872 -9.65 -5.23 29.63
CA ALA A 872 -8.89 -4.34 28.77
C ALA A 872 -8.64 -4.95 27.39
N ALA A 873 -8.36 -6.25 27.31
CA ALA A 873 -8.17 -6.96 26.03
C ALA A 873 -9.47 -7.00 25.19
N CYS A 874 -10.62 -7.23 25.85
CA CYS A 874 -11.92 -7.17 25.14
C CYS A 874 -12.21 -5.76 24.59
N ILE A 875 -11.94 -4.70 25.37
CA ILE A 875 -12.12 -3.32 24.89
C ILE A 875 -11.12 -3.01 23.79
N GLY A 876 -9.86 -3.35 23.99
CA GLY A 876 -8.80 -3.14 23.03
C GLY A 876 -9.05 -3.89 21.71
N GLY A 877 -9.56 -5.14 21.82
CA GLY A 877 -9.94 -5.94 20.66
C GLY A 877 -11.08 -5.29 19.86
N ALA A 878 -12.15 -4.90 20.53
CA ALA A 878 -13.27 -4.23 19.86
C ALA A 878 -12.82 -2.95 19.13
N ILE A 879 -12.00 -2.12 19.77
CA ILE A 879 -11.50 -0.88 19.19
C ILE A 879 -10.48 -1.17 18.06
N GLY A 880 -9.57 -2.13 18.27
CA GLY A 880 -8.55 -2.50 17.27
C GLY A 880 -9.16 -3.04 15.99
N ILE A 881 -10.18 -3.90 16.09
CA ILE A 881 -10.93 -4.42 14.94
C ILE A 881 -11.67 -3.28 14.23
N THR A 882 -12.36 -2.40 14.98
CA THR A 882 -13.08 -1.26 14.39
C THR A 882 -12.10 -0.31 13.67
N LEU A 883 -10.96 -0.03 14.26
CA LEU A 883 -9.94 0.82 13.68
C LEU A 883 -9.33 0.20 12.41
N ALA A 884 -9.04 -1.09 12.44
CA ALA A 884 -8.56 -1.83 11.28
C ALA A 884 -9.60 -1.78 10.15
N TYR A 885 -10.89 -2.02 10.47
CA TYR A 885 -11.97 -1.93 9.48
C TYR A 885 -12.06 -0.53 8.86
N LEU A 886 -12.02 0.51 9.67
CA LEU A 886 -12.11 1.89 9.18
C LEU A 886 -10.92 2.26 8.28
N LEU A 887 -9.70 1.95 8.70
CA LEU A 887 -8.51 2.34 7.98
C LEU A 887 -8.26 1.48 6.75
N MET A 888 -8.53 0.17 6.79
CA MET A 888 -8.30 -0.72 5.64
C MET A 888 -9.31 -0.49 4.49
N ASN A 889 -10.47 0.08 4.76
CA ASN A 889 -11.43 0.46 3.72
C ASN A 889 -11.21 1.89 3.17
N VAL A 890 -10.18 2.59 3.62
CA VAL A 890 -9.82 3.91 3.09
C VAL A 890 -8.77 3.74 1.99
N PRO A 891 -9.03 4.20 0.76
CA PRO A 891 -8.10 4.06 -0.38
C PRO A 891 -6.68 4.59 -0.13
N LEU A 892 -6.50 5.48 0.85
CA LEU A 892 -5.22 6.06 1.24
C LEU A 892 -4.17 5.01 1.62
N ILE A 893 -4.62 3.89 2.18
CA ILE A 893 -3.76 2.78 2.61
C ILE A 893 -3.16 2.05 1.42
N TYR A 894 -3.85 2.12 0.28
CA TYR A 894 -3.51 1.39 -0.92
C TYR A 894 -2.72 2.23 -1.95
N MET A 895 -2.74 3.56 -1.84
CA MET A 895 -1.99 4.43 -2.76
C MET A 895 -0.47 4.31 -2.61
N GLY A 896 0.03 3.80 -1.48
CA GLY A 896 1.47 3.63 -1.24
C GLY A 896 2.08 2.35 -1.79
N ALA A 897 1.27 1.40 -2.26
CA ALA A 897 1.76 0.07 -2.62
C ALA A 897 1.81 -0.19 -4.14
N SER A 898 1.06 0.54 -4.95
CA SER A 898 1.20 0.46 -6.41
C SER A 898 0.50 1.66 -7.08
N THR A 899 1.12 2.19 -8.09
CA THR A 899 0.63 3.22 -9.01
C THR A 899 -0.51 2.73 -9.91
N THR A 900 -0.77 1.45 -9.89
CA THR A 900 -1.71 0.79 -10.79
C THR A 900 -3.08 0.70 -10.17
N GLY A 901 -3.90 1.42 -9.85
CA GLY A 901 -5.33 1.33 -9.42
C GLY A 901 -5.90 -0.08 -9.12
N LEU A 902 -5.04 -1.12 -9.13
CA LEU A 902 -5.39 -2.52 -8.90
C LEU A 902 -5.90 -2.76 -7.47
N TRP A 903 -5.36 -2.04 -6.48
CA TRP A 903 -5.70 -2.22 -5.08
C TRP A 903 -7.18 -2.01 -4.76
N SER A 904 -7.87 -1.20 -5.55
CA SER A 904 -9.30 -0.95 -5.42
C SER A 904 -10.18 -1.94 -6.18
N ARG A 905 -9.61 -2.86 -6.94
CA ARG A 905 -10.39 -3.81 -7.77
C ARG A 905 -11.09 -4.87 -6.96
N LEU A 906 -10.42 -5.39 -5.91
CA LEU A 906 -11.02 -6.36 -5.02
C LEU A 906 -11.48 -5.71 -3.70
N PRO A 907 -12.62 -6.11 -3.14
CA PRO A 907 -13.06 -5.66 -1.82
C PRO A 907 -12.15 -6.23 -0.73
N VAL A 908 -11.83 -5.41 0.27
CA VAL A 908 -10.97 -5.80 1.38
C VAL A 908 -11.76 -6.49 2.45
N PHE A 909 -11.42 -7.73 2.76
CA PHE A 909 -12.00 -8.50 3.86
C PHE A 909 -11.01 -8.59 5.01
N ILE A 910 -11.44 -8.16 6.20
CA ILE A 910 -10.60 -8.19 7.38
C ILE A 910 -10.27 -9.63 7.78
N GLN A 911 -8.97 -9.90 7.88
CA GLN A 911 -8.43 -11.16 8.34
C GLN A 911 -7.99 -11.06 9.81
N ILE A 912 -8.55 -11.90 10.67
CA ILE A 912 -8.20 -11.91 12.09
C ILE A 912 -7.20 -13.04 12.37
N PRO A 913 -5.92 -12.73 12.62
CA PRO A 913 -4.91 -13.74 12.89
C PRO A 913 -5.03 -14.25 14.33
N PHE A 914 -5.92 -15.22 14.57
CA PHE A 914 -6.22 -15.73 15.91
C PHE A 914 -4.99 -16.24 16.66
N VAL A 915 -4.07 -16.91 15.98
CA VAL A 915 -2.82 -17.42 16.59
C VAL A 915 -1.94 -16.27 17.11
N LEU A 916 -1.76 -15.24 16.30
CA LEU A 916 -0.94 -14.07 16.66
C LEU A 916 -1.61 -13.26 17.79
N ILE A 917 -2.91 -13.02 17.70
CA ILE A 917 -3.68 -12.30 18.73
C ILE A 917 -3.64 -13.05 20.06
N THR A 918 -3.87 -14.37 20.05
CA THR A 918 -3.79 -15.18 21.27
C THR A 918 -2.38 -15.19 21.84
N GLY A 919 -1.36 -15.21 21.00
CA GLY A 919 0.05 -15.07 21.39
C GLY A 919 0.33 -13.73 22.08
N ILE A 920 -0.11 -12.61 21.49
CA ILE A 920 0.03 -11.27 22.09
C ILE A 920 -0.68 -11.21 23.46
N VAL A 921 -1.92 -11.72 23.56
CA VAL A 921 -2.66 -11.75 24.82
C VAL A 921 -1.95 -12.61 25.84
N PHE A 922 -1.48 -13.80 25.48
CA PHE A 922 -0.78 -14.72 26.38
C PHE A 922 0.52 -14.10 26.91
N VAL A 923 1.35 -13.56 26.06
CA VAL A 923 2.60 -12.88 26.46
C VAL A 923 2.28 -11.68 27.36
N SER A 924 1.31 -10.86 26.95
CA SER A 924 0.89 -9.67 27.73
C SER A 924 0.39 -10.02 29.12
N VAL A 925 -0.47 -11.03 29.22
CA VAL A 925 -0.99 -11.50 30.51
C VAL A 925 0.11 -12.11 31.38
N SER A 926 0.99 -12.93 30.79
CA SER A 926 2.09 -13.58 31.51
C SER A 926 3.08 -12.56 32.08
N VAL A 927 3.53 -11.62 31.26
CA VAL A 927 4.45 -10.54 31.68
C VAL A 927 3.81 -9.69 32.79
N SER A 928 2.53 -9.36 32.63
CA SER A 928 1.77 -8.54 33.58
C SER A 928 1.60 -9.21 34.95
N LEU A 929 1.25 -10.49 34.96
CA LEU A 929 1.10 -11.26 36.16
C LEU A 929 2.43 -11.48 36.88
N LEU A 930 3.51 -11.74 36.12
CA LEU A 930 4.88 -11.86 36.65
C LEU A 930 5.33 -10.55 37.30
N ALA A 931 5.18 -9.41 36.62
CA ALA A 931 5.54 -8.11 37.11
C ALA A 931 4.79 -7.81 38.44
N THR A 932 3.46 -8.02 38.45
CA THR A 932 2.62 -7.84 39.65
C THR A 932 3.05 -8.77 40.78
N TYR A 933 3.37 -10.03 40.50
CA TYR A 933 3.84 -10.99 41.49
C TYR A 933 5.14 -10.54 42.14
N PHE A 934 6.15 -10.12 41.37
CA PHE A 934 7.43 -9.65 41.93
C PHE A 934 7.28 -8.40 42.76
N ILE A 935 6.47 -7.43 42.34
CA ILE A 935 6.22 -6.20 43.05
C ILE A 935 5.53 -6.51 44.41
N LEU A 936 4.49 -7.34 44.37
CA LEU A 936 3.78 -7.76 45.59
C LEU A 936 4.66 -8.54 46.57
N LYS A 937 5.43 -9.51 46.04
CA LYS A 937 6.37 -10.33 46.84
C LYS A 937 7.36 -9.43 47.60
N ARG A 938 7.94 -8.42 46.91
CA ARG A 938 8.88 -7.48 47.53
C ARG A 938 8.20 -6.58 48.56
N THR A 939 6.99 -6.12 48.29
CA THR A 939 6.23 -5.26 49.23
C THR A 939 5.78 -6.03 50.46
N LEU A 940 5.37 -7.29 50.31
CA LEU A 940 4.94 -8.13 51.45
C LEU A 940 6.10 -8.64 52.32
N GLN A 941 7.35 -8.45 51.91
CA GLN A 941 8.55 -8.73 52.72
C GLN A 941 8.88 -7.61 53.74
N LEU A 942 8.26 -6.42 53.59
CA LEU A 942 8.47 -5.29 54.51
C LEU A 942 7.79 -5.54 55.86
N ASN A 943 8.35 -4.91 56.91
CA ASN A 943 7.87 -5.08 58.32
C ASN A 943 6.49 -4.47 58.51
N ILE A 944 5.54 -5.24 59.04
CA ILE A 944 4.15 -4.83 59.24
C ILE A 944 4.06 -3.64 60.21
N ALA A 945 4.88 -3.64 61.28
CA ALA A 945 4.89 -2.60 62.28
C ALA A 945 5.36 -1.25 61.75
N GLU A 946 6.42 -1.23 60.91
CA GLU A 946 6.93 -0.03 60.26
C GLU A 946 5.92 0.55 59.26
N GLU A 947 5.15 -0.29 58.58
CA GLU A 947 4.17 0.17 57.56
C GLU A 947 2.88 0.74 58.17
N ILE A 948 2.49 0.27 59.37
CA ILE A 948 1.34 0.84 60.11
C ILE A 948 1.72 2.16 60.77
N GLN A 949 2.94 2.28 61.29
CA GLN A 949 3.46 3.51 61.93
C GLN A 949 3.89 4.59 60.94
N TYR A 950 4.21 4.26 59.68
CA TYR A 950 4.72 5.23 58.71
C TYR A 950 3.68 6.24 58.21
N ASN A 951 2.43 6.16 58.64
CA ASN A 951 1.34 7.08 58.32
C ASN A 951 0.81 7.87 59.53
N GLU A 952 1.46 7.82 60.65
CA GLU A 952 1.38 8.79 61.73
C GLU A 952 2.65 9.67 61.68
#